data_b1094de991885b0e742730a0647a13a5
#
_entry.id   b1094de991885b0e742730a0647a13a5
#
_cell.length_a   1.000
_cell.length_b   1.000
_cell.length_c   1.000
_cell.angle_alpha   90.00
_cell.angle_beta   90.00
_cell.angle_gamma   90.00
#
_symmetry.space_group_name_H-M   'P 1'
#
loop_
_entity.id
_entity.type
_entity.pdbx_description
1 polymer ?
#
loop_
_entity_poly.entity_id
_entity_poly.type
_entity_poly.pdbx_seq_one_letter_code
_entity_poly.pdbx_strand_id
1 'polypeptide(L)'
;MNANKTFVVVDLETTGQSVAKGGRIIQIGMTFIKNRRIIDHFESFVNPAQPIDRNIQQLTHISQKEVKNAPYFEEIAPVIQNLLTDTVIIAHNVNFDYPYLNDEFARTGFPELTNAAIDTVQLAQILLPTAPGYRLLDLTTYLNITLNNAHRANADAHATALLFLSLWQRAEQLPTLVLQQLQNGNWPLLRQTQAFLQLIKAKSKRSDIEVVSQLAVKKSTPVIESGPQKLPVYPTTAQDKVAQFGHWLTPKEAQNELMNRVNVFISKRADGILTMLTAPKIGKTLGYLVPLLLNAASKPLMLLTNDESLQIQQRELVQKIAKLLDIRVQVATLYDASDYIDVAIFNQLCQRTEDTAQVQFFKARVLVWLTQTNTGLLHEIQVGASNIPLIDEIRSDASGLFFKRAQATVDASDVLIMNFETYFNQANTLLTARHLKKWPVVTMETPNQFVSDLEAFYHVSIDLKALQNSLKSIVNQEIVGLTHKQRLFIKQSVGEALKLIRQIYQSQHTVTNLKRIERLLIIISRLSEVLQISGHSSLPREWQSVKRQLAKVRRLQQQTVIENQIDETLVNDQKAIIYHYRVPTTYAYHNMFINHIHKLLVISEYLDTKISEFLRDTPENMTVERDFIHNDTQAISLVQLGKTSPILHLQAMTQKNIGEIVVIVPDIERVNHWYQKLRHVITTEYNLVAEGITGSLEKIQRQSHSEQPNIVILTPKVLTTMWLRDQELPRIVVVPERSVWQPVSRLALVLTEMQRHPAALLVTQLN
;
A
#
# COMPACT_ATOMS: atom_id res chain seq x y z
N MET A 1 -6.23 8.86 -37.75
CA MET A 1 -5.94 7.41 -37.58
C MET A 1 -7.17 6.64 -38.05
N ASN A 2 -7.03 5.41 -38.60
CA ASN A 2 -8.15 4.59 -39.06
C ASN A 2 -7.99 3.17 -38.50
N ALA A 3 -9.08 2.56 -38.02
CA ALA A 3 -9.08 1.22 -37.42
C ALA A 3 -8.69 0.08 -38.40
N ASN A 4 -8.78 0.32 -39.71
CA ASN A 4 -8.41 -0.63 -40.76
C ASN A 4 -6.92 -0.60 -41.12
N LYS A 5 -6.13 0.36 -40.59
CA LYS A 5 -4.68 0.38 -40.78
C LYS A 5 -4.02 -0.82 -40.13
N THR A 6 -2.87 -1.16 -40.67
CA THR A 6 -1.97 -2.13 -40.04
C THR A 6 -1.26 -1.45 -38.86
N PHE A 7 -1.30 -2.07 -37.68
CA PHE A 7 -0.53 -1.66 -36.49
C PHE A 7 0.70 -2.56 -36.41
N VAL A 8 1.83 -1.99 -36.11
CA VAL A 8 3.09 -2.73 -35.98
C VAL A 8 3.66 -2.48 -34.60
N VAL A 9 3.74 -3.53 -33.80
CA VAL A 9 4.45 -3.46 -32.52
C VAL A 9 5.95 -3.58 -32.82
N VAL A 10 6.71 -2.64 -32.29
CA VAL A 10 8.19 -2.62 -32.44
C VAL A 10 8.78 -2.70 -31.05
N ASP A 11 9.77 -3.55 -30.87
CA ASP A 11 10.60 -3.69 -29.69
C ASP A 11 12.07 -3.83 -30.10
N LEU A 12 12.96 -3.17 -29.35
CA LEU A 12 14.39 -3.08 -29.69
C LEU A 12 15.25 -3.55 -28.52
N GLU A 13 16.21 -4.42 -28.81
CA GLU A 13 17.32 -4.64 -27.90
C GLU A 13 18.54 -3.83 -28.36
N THR A 14 19.22 -3.17 -27.41
CA THR A 14 20.24 -2.17 -27.72
C THR A 14 21.49 -2.31 -26.85
N THR A 15 22.62 -1.80 -27.30
CA THR A 15 23.88 -1.76 -26.51
C THR A 15 23.94 -0.61 -25.51
N GLY A 16 22.96 0.29 -25.51
CA GLY A 16 22.97 1.48 -24.65
C GLY A 16 21.69 2.29 -24.75
N GLN A 17 21.58 3.36 -23.96
CA GLN A 17 20.34 4.11 -23.78
C GLN A 17 19.94 5.01 -24.97
N SER A 18 20.89 5.40 -25.85
CA SER A 18 20.61 6.23 -27.04
C SER A 18 21.71 6.12 -28.07
N VAL A 19 21.34 6.31 -29.33
CA VAL A 19 22.28 6.34 -30.48
C VAL A 19 23.29 7.48 -30.33
N ALA A 20 22.88 8.64 -29.85
CA ALA A 20 23.74 9.80 -29.64
C ALA A 20 24.87 9.54 -28.63
N LYS A 21 24.67 8.62 -27.68
CA LYS A 21 25.69 8.18 -26.70
C LYS A 21 26.48 6.95 -27.16
N GLY A 22 26.40 6.58 -28.45
CA GLY A 22 27.13 5.45 -29.02
C GLY A 22 26.39 4.12 -28.91
N GLY A 23 25.14 4.09 -28.40
CA GLY A 23 24.32 2.89 -28.39
C GLY A 23 23.94 2.45 -29.82
N ARG A 24 23.75 1.14 -30.03
CA ARG A 24 23.37 0.53 -31.31
C ARG A 24 22.30 -0.52 -31.07
N ILE A 25 21.45 -0.73 -32.07
CA ILE A 25 20.49 -1.83 -32.07
C ILE A 25 21.25 -3.14 -32.24
N ILE A 26 20.89 -4.16 -31.48
CA ILE A 26 21.41 -5.54 -31.58
C ILE A 26 20.32 -6.55 -31.93
N GLN A 27 19.06 -6.26 -31.72
CA GLN A 27 17.92 -7.02 -32.20
C GLN A 27 16.73 -6.09 -32.42
N ILE A 28 15.96 -6.37 -33.47
CA ILE A 28 14.67 -5.74 -33.72
C ILE A 28 13.60 -6.82 -33.84
N GLY A 29 12.51 -6.65 -33.13
CA GLY A 29 11.32 -7.48 -33.20
C GLY A 29 10.11 -6.65 -33.64
N MET A 30 9.33 -7.18 -34.59
CA MET A 30 8.10 -6.56 -35.06
C MET A 30 6.96 -7.57 -35.10
N THR A 31 5.80 -7.18 -34.62
CA THR A 31 4.56 -7.98 -34.73
C THR A 31 3.46 -7.15 -35.38
N PHE A 32 2.90 -7.67 -36.46
CA PHE A 32 1.92 -6.99 -37.29
C PHE A 32 0.50 -7.36 -36.89
N ILE A 33 -0.34 -6.36 -36.68
CA ILE A 33 -1.74 -6.52 -36.30
C ILE A 33 -2.62 -5.85 -37.34
N LYS A 34 -3.56 -6.61 -37.92
CA LYS A 34 -4.60 -6.11 -38.81
C LYS A 34 -5.94 -6.72 -38.45
N ASN A 35 -7.01 -5.94 -38.47
CA ASN A 35 -8.36 -6.39 -38.12
C ASN A 35 -8.40 -7.12 -36.77
N ARG A 36 -7.61 -6.65 -35.76
CA ARG A 36 -7.47 -7.21 -34.41
C ARG A 36 -6.92 -8.64 -34.35
N ARG A 37 -6.16 -9.03 -35.33
CA ARG A 37 -5.46 -10.32 -35.36
C ARG A 37 -4.00 -10.06 -35.68
N ILE A 38 -3.14 -10.81 -35.03
CA ILE A 38 -1.74 -10.89 -35.42
C ILE A 38 -1.70 -11.59 -36.76
N ILE A 39 -1.04 -10.97 -37.74
CA ILE A 39 -0.99 -11.45 -39.13
C ILE A 39 0.41 -11.87 -39.55
N ASP A 40 1.45 -11.29 -38.96
CA ASP A 40 2.82 -11.55 -39.33
C ASP A 40 3.80 -11.13 -38.24
N HIS A 41 5.05 -11.59 -38.38
CA HIS A 41 6.18 -11.27 -37.53
C HIS A 41 7.41 -11.02 -38.36
N PHE A 42 8.26 -10.11 -37.89
CA PHE A 42 9.60 -9.88 -38.42
C PHE A 42 10.58 -9.82 -37.26
N GLU A 43 11.72 -10.49 -37.39
CA GLU A 43 12.84 -10.33 -36.45
C GLU A 43 14.17 -10.33 -37.19
N SER A 44 15.12 -9.59 -36.65
CA SER A 44 16.51 -9.62 -37.12
C SER A 44 17.45 -9.29 -35.97
N PHE A 45 18.52 -10.08 -35.87
CA PHE A 45 19.70 -9.59 -35.17
C PHE A 45 20.36 -8.51 -36.02
N VAL A 46 21.06 -7.59 -35.36
CA VAL A 46 21.78 -6.49 -36.00
C VAL A 46 23.20 -6.46 -35.47
N ASN A 47 24.17 -6.36 -36.36
CA ASN A 47 25.56 -6.20 -35.98
C ASN A 47 25.82 -4.75 -35.54
N PRO A 48 26.10 -4.50 -34.23
CA PRO A 48 26.32 -3.15 -33.75
C PRO A 48 27.66 -2.52 -34.16
N ALA A 49 28.52 -3.26 -34.88
CA ALA A 49 29.88 -2.87 -35.20
C ALA A 49 30.77 -2.52 -33.98
N GLN A 50 30.39 -2.97 -32.80
CA GLN A 50 31.09 -2.73 -31.55
C GLN A 50 30.87 -3.90 -30.57
N PRO A 51 31.72 -4.04 -29.52
CA PRO A 51 31.53 -5.04 -28.49
C PRO A 51 30.25 -4.78 -27.71
N ILE A 52 29.56 -5.86 -27.29
CA ILE A 52 28.39 -5.78 -26.38
C ILE A 52 28.89 -5.98 -24.94
N ASP A 53 28.58 -5.03 -24.06
CA ASP A 53 28.94 -5.13 -22.66
C ASP A 53 28.32 -6.37 -21.99
N ARG A 54 29.06 -6.99 -21.07
CA ARG A 54 28.59 -8.20 -20.36
C ARG A 54 27.23 -8.01 -19.69
N ASN A 55 26.97 -6.85 -19.09
CA ASN A 55 25.68 -6.56 -18.45
C ASN A 55 24.53 -6.56 -19.49
N ILE A 56 24.77 -6.07 -20.70
CA ILE A 56 23.79 -6.09 -21.77
C ILE A 56 23.56 -7.52 -22.26
N GLN A 57 24.63 -8.30 -22.42
CA GLN A 57 24.50 -9.72 -22.80
C GLN A 57 23.72 -10.53 -21.77
N GLN A 58 23.93 -10.26 -20.49
CA GLN A 58 23.16 -10.90 -19.39
C GLN A 58 21.69 -10.47 -19.37
N LEU A 59 21.42 -9.19 -19.66
CA LEU A 59 20.06 -8.65 -19.65
C LEU A 59 19.24 -9.16 -20.83
N THR A 60 19.82 -9.06 -22.06
CA THR A 60 19.12 -9.38 -23.33
C THR A 60 19.25 -10.84 -23.74
N HIS A 61 20.12 -11.57 -23.04
CA HIS A 61 20.54 -12.93 -23.46
C HIS A 61 21.04 -13.01 -24.91
N ILE A 62 21.62 -11.89 -25.44
CA ILE A 62 22.19 -11.81 -26.77
C ILE A 62 23.71 -11.76 -26.65
N SER A 63 24.36 -12.79 -27.16
CA SER A 63 25.82 -12.88 -27.14
C SER A 63 26.46 -12.17 -28.32
N GLN A 64 27.72 -11.77 -28.17
CA GLN A 64 28.53 -11.21 -29.27
C GLN A 64 28.58 -12.15 -30.50
N LYS A 65 28.51 -13.49 -30.28
CA LYS A 65 28.55 -14.48 -31.33
C LYS A 65 27.30 -14.43 -32.23
N GLU A 66 26.13 -14.19 -31.66
CA GLU A 66 24.84 -14.12 -32.39
C GLU A 66 24.81 -12.93 -33.35
N VAL A 67 25.34 -11.77 -32.92
CA VAL A 67 25.32 -10.54 -33.74
C VAL A 67 26.51 -10.41 -34.70
N LYS A 68 27.57 -11.19 -34.52
CA LYS A 68 28.81 -11.04 -35.31
C LYS A 68 28.60 -11.19 -36.83
N ASN A 69 27.74 -12.14 -37.22
CA ASN A 69 27.42 -12.42 -38.61
C ASN A 69 26.04 -11.90 -39.04
N ALA A 70 25.39 -11.11 -38.18
CA ALA A 70 24.13 -10.46 -38.49
C ALA A 70 24.38 -9.28 -39.46
N PRO A 71 23.36 -8.85 -40.20
CA PRO A 71 23.47 -7.69 -41.08
C PRO A 71 23.68 -6.42 -40.25
N TYR A 72 24.35 -5.44 -40.85
CA TYR A 72 24.40 -4.09 -40.29
C TYR A 72 23.03 -3.39 -40.42
N PHE A 73 22.77 -2.37 -39.61
CA PHE A 73 21.50 -1.68 -39.65
C PHE A 73 21.20 -1.09 -41.03
N GLU A 74 22.17 -0.50 -41.70
CA GLU A 74 22.04 0.05 -43.05
C GLU A 74 21.62 -0.98 -44.11
N GLU A 75 21.93 -2.27 -43.92
CA GLU A 75 21.53 -3.34 -44.85
C GLU A 75 20.07 -3.73 -44.68
N ILE A 76 19.52 -3.64 -43.46
CA ILE A 76 18.13 -3.99 -43.19
C ILE A 76 17.19 -2.76 -43.14
N ALA A 77 17.73 -1.56 -43.06
CA ALA A 77 16.95 -0.31 -42.97
C ALA A 77 15.91 -0.16 -44.12
N PRO A 78 16.25 -0.48 -45.43
CA PRO A 78 15.26 -0.43 -46.50
C PRO A 78 14.10 -1.40 -46.31
N VAL A 79 14.36 -2.59 -45.76
CA VAL A 79 13.34 -3.59 -45.45
C VAL A 79 12.43 -3.10 -44.34
N ILE A 80 13.01 -2.60 -43.22
CA ILE A 80 12.28 -2.05 -42.10
C ILE A 80 11.42 -0.87 -42.54
N GLN A 81 11.96 0.05 -43.33
CA GLN A 81 11.24 1.19 -43.84
C GLN A 81 10.03 0.78 -44.70
N ASN A 82 10.19 -0.22 -45.55
CA ASN A 82 9.10 -0.75 -46.38
C ASN A 82 8.03 -1.43 -45.50
N LEU A 83 8.40 -2.21 -44.49
CA LEU A 83 7.49 -2.86 -43.54
C LEU A 83 6.71 -1.86 -42.72
N LEU A 84 7.28 -0.70 -42.38
CA LEU A 84 6.64 0.37 -41.63
C LEU A 84 5.81 1.32 -42.51
N THR A 85 5.88 1.22 -43.85
CA THR A 85 5.14 2.09 -44.76
C THR A 85 3.63 1.99 -44.49
N ASP A 86 2.98 3.13 -44.30
CA ASP A 86 1.51 3.29 -44.04
C ASP A 86 0.99 2.53 -42.84
N THR A 87 1.84 2.27 -41.84
CA THR A 87 1.50 1.60 -40.58
C THR A 87 1.41 2.57 -39.42
N VAL A 88 0.86 2.09 -38.28
CA VAL A 88 0.90 2.75 -37.00
C VAL A 88 1.81 1.95 -36.06
N ILE A 89 2.84 2.61 -35.55
CA ILE A 89 3.79 1.97 -34.63
C ILE A 89 3.21 1.88 -33.23
N ILE A 90 3.44 0.76 -32.56
CA ILE A 90 3.11 0.54 -31.15
C ILE A 90 4.39 0.14 -30.43
N ALA A 91 4.62 0.68 -29.25
CA ALA A 91 5.70 0.21 -28.38
C ALA A 91 5.28 0.22 -26.91
N HIS A 92 5.98 -0.58 -26.12
CA HIS A 92 5.85 -0.56 -24.66
C HIS A 92 6.86 0.42 -24.05
N ASN A 93 6.45 1.67 -23.87
CA ASN A 93 7.26 2.88 -23.67
C ASN A 93 7.81 3.45 -25.00
N VAL A 94 6.91 3.95 -25.80
CA VAL A 94 7.17 4.48 -27.16
C VAL A 94 8.27 5.55 -27.24
N ASN A 95 8.58 6.22 -26.14
CA ASN A 95 9.65 7.21 -26.05
C ASN A 95 11.06 6.59 -26.02
N PHE A 96 11.18 5.27 -25.96
CA PHE A 96 12.45 4.57 -26.13
C PHE A 96 12.61 4.05 -27.56
N ASP A 97 11.74 3.17 -28.01
CA ASP A 97 11.92 2.44 -29.29
C ASP A 97 11.76 3.36 -30.50
N TYR A 98 10.77 4.23 -30.51
CA TYR A 98 10.51 5.09 -31.67
C TYR A 98 11.64 6.08 -31.94
N PRO A 99 12.12 6.88 -30.97
CA PRO A 99 13.26 7.76 -31.18
C PRO A 99 14.54 7.00 -31.52
N TYR A 100 14.77 5.85 -30.83
CA TYR A 100 15.97 5.06 -31.04
C TYR A 100 16.05 4.55 -32.48
N LEU A 101 14.95 3.98 -32.99
CA LEU A 101 14.87 3.52 -34.39
C LEU A 101 15.03 4.69 -35.36
N ASN A 102 14.44 5.85 -35.03
CA ASN A 102 14.55 7.04 -35.86
C ASN A 102 15.98 7.58 -35.92
N ASP A 103 16.67 7.62 -34.79
CA ASP A 103 18.08 8.04 -34.71
C ASP A 103 19.01 7.10 -35.49
N GLU A 104 18.72 5.77 -35.51
CA GLU A 104 19.48 4.80 -36.32
C GLU A 104 19.24 5.01 -37.83
N PHE A 105 18.01 5.30 -38.27
CA PHE A 105 17.73 5.69 -39.65
C PHE A 105 18.50 6.96 -40.05
N ALA A 106 18.44 8.00 -39.21
CA ALA A 106 19.15 9.26 -39.48
C ALA A 106 20.68 9.04 -39.56
N ARG A 107 21.25 8.23 -38.61
CA ARG A 107 22.68 7.91 -38.57
C ARG A 107 23.15 7.21 -39.86
N THR A 108 22.30 6.36 -40.43
CA THR A 108 22.62 5.57 -41.65
C THR A 108 22.21 6.25 -42.96
N GLY A 109 21.71 7.52 -42.87
CA GLY A 109 21.35 8.33 -44.02
C GLY A 109 19.96 8.05 -44.62
N PHE A 110 19.12 7.31 -43.89
CA PHE A 110 17.74 7.07 -44.32
C PHE A 110 16.80 8.15 -43.75
N PRO A 111 15.65 8.37 -44.42
CA PRO A 111 14.64 9.32 -43.94
C PRO A 111 14.07 8.96 -42.54
N GLU A 112 13.79 9.98 -41.76
CA GLU A 112 13.13 9.82 -40.47
C GLU A 112 11.72 9.23 -40.64
N LEU A 113 11.29 8.47 -39.60
CA LEU A 113 9.95 7.91 -39.53
C LEU A 113 8.92 9.02 -39.28
N THR A 114 7.84 8.99 -40.02
CA THR A 114 6.71 9.89 -39.88
C THR A 114 5.44 9.19 -39.40
N ASN A 115 5.56 7.94 -38.98
CA ASN A 115 4.47 7.10 -38.55
C ASN A 115 3.81 7.65 -37.30
N ALA A 116 2.48 7.53 -37.25
CA ALA A 116 1.77 7.69 -35.97
C ALA A 116 2.22 6.58 -34.99
N ALA A 117 2.31 6.91 -33.72
CA ALA A 117 2.76 5.97 -32.72
C ALA A 117 1.87 5.95 -31.47
N ILE A 118 1.77 4.80 -30.80
CA ILE A 118 0.91 4.53 -29.64
C ILE A 118 1.77 3.96 -28.51
N ASP A 119 1.54 4.47 -27.31
CA ASP A 119 2.18 3.98 -26.08
C ASP A 119 1.28 3.02 -25.32
N THR A 120 1.70 1.77 -25.15
CA THR A 120 0.93 0.76 -24.41
C THR A 120 1.04 0.91 -22.90
N VAL A 121 2.08 1.57 -22.37
CA VAL A 121 2.22 1.83 -20.93
C VAL A 121 1.13 2.82 -20.48
N GLN A 122 0.98 3.95 -21.18
CA GLN A 122 -0.05 4.91 -20.86
C GLN A 122 -1.47 4.36 -21.04
N LEU A 123 -1.70 3.57 -22.12
CA LEU A 123 -2.99 2.89 -22.29
C LEU A 123 -3.27 1.93 -21.14
N ALA A 124 -2.29 1.14 -20.72
CA ALA A 124 -2.45 0.23 -19.59
C ALA A 124 -2.71 0.98 -18.27
N GLN A 125 -2.01 2.08 -18.03
CA GLN A 125 -2.23 2.91 -16.83
C GLN A 125 -3.65 3.49 -16.75
N ILE A 126 -4.28 3.81 -17.88
CA ILE A 126 -5.66 4.30 -17.95
C ILE A 126 -6.65 3.14 -17.83
N LEU A 127 -6.47 2.06 -18.61
CA LEU A 127 -7.44 0.99 -18.76
C LEU A 127 -7.35 -0.10 -17.68
N LEU A 128 -6.20 -0.19 -17.01
CA LEU A 128 -5.87 -1.12 -15.93
C LEU A 128 -5.34 -0.35 -14.71
N PRO A 129 -6.11 0.58 -14.12
CA PRO A 129 -5.64 1.50 -13.08
C PRO A 129 -5.23 0.79 -11.78
N THR A 130 -5.63 -0.47 -11.60
CA THR A 130 -5.34 -1.30 -10.42
C THR A 130 -4.25 -2.36 -10.67
N ALA A 131 -3.60 -2.34 -11.85
CA ALA A 131 -2.52 -3.28 -12.13
C ALA A 131 -1.35 -3.08 -11.14
N PRO A 132 -0.71 -4.16 -10.65
CA PRO A 132 0.34 -4.08 -9.64
C PRO A 132 1.62 -3.39 -10.15
N GLY A 133 1.80 -3.32 -11.47
CA GLY A 133 2.90 -2.65 -12.15
C GLY A 133 2.61 -2.48 -13.63
N TYR A 134 3.41 -1.65 -14.30
CA TYR A 134 3.22 -1.32 -15.71
C TYR A 134 4.41 -1.70 -16.59
N ARG A 135 5.31 -2.56 -16.12
CA ARG A 135 6.30 -3.23 -16.96
C ARG A 135 5.61 -4.32 -17.78
N LEU A 136 6.17 -4.67 -18.92
CA LEU A 136 5.59 -5.70 -19.78
C LEU A 136 5.34 -7.01 -19.02
N LEU A 137 6.30 -7.47 -18.22
CA LEU A 137 6.17 -8.68 -17.41
C LEU A 137 5.06 -8.57 -16.37
N ASP A 138 4.90 -7.42 -15.69
CA ASP A 138 3.86 -7.20 -14.69
C ASP A 138 2.47 -7.30 -15.35
N LEU A 139 2.29 -6.65 -16.51
CA LEU A 139 1.03 -6.60 -17.24
C LEU A 139 0.68 -7.95 -17.90
N THR A 140 1.67 -8.63 -18.47
CA THR A 140 1.46 -9.96 -19.06
C THR A 140 1.07 -10.98 -17.99
N THR A 141 1.73 -10.95 -16.83
CA THR A 141 1.35 -11.77 -15.67
C THR A 141 -0.06 -11.45 -15.21
N TYR A 142 -0.37 -10.18 -15.03
CA TYR A 142 -1.70 -9.71 -14.59
C TYR A 142 -2.84 -10.11 -15.53
N LEU A 143 -2.56 -10.15 -16.84
CA LEU A 143 -3.53 -10.51 -17.89
C LEU A 143 -3.48 -12.00 -18.29
N ASN A 144 -2.63 -12.82 -17.65
CA ASN A 144 -2.38 -14.21 -18.00
C ASN A 144 -1.93 -14.36 -19.49
N ILE A 145 -1.12 -13.44 -19.98
CA ILE A 145 -0.49 -13.50 -21.29
C ILE A 145 0.84 -14.24 -21.14
N THR A 146 1.05 -15.29 -21.92
CA THR A 146 2.31 -16.03 -21.87
C THR A 146 3.43 -15.18 -22.48
N LEU A 147 4.48 -14.93 -21.71
CA LEU A 147 5.72 -14.31 -22.15
C LEU A 147 6.86 -15.31 -22.00
N ASN A 148 7.27 -15.92 -23.12
CA ASN A 148 8.40 -16.81 -23.16
C ASN A 148 9.64 -16.03 -23.59
N ASN A 149 10.78 -16.25 -22.93
CA ASN A 149 12.05 -15.60 -23.28
C ASN A 149 11.98 -14.05 -23.20
N ALA A 150 11.57 -13.50 -22.06
CA ALA A 150 11.64 -12.07 -21.81
C ALA A 150 13.04 -11.52 -22.14
N HIS A 151 13.10 -10.24 -22.59
CA HIS A 151 14.31 -9.59 -23.12
C HIS A 151 14.85 -10.18 -24.42
N ARG A 152 13.94 -10.65 -25.28
CA ARG A 152 14.15 -10.94 -26.69
C ARG A 152 13.13 -10.10 -27.46
N ALA A 153 13.59 -9.23 -28.34
CA ALA A 153 12.75 -8.26 -29.03
C ALA A 153 11.54 -8.89 -29.78
N ASN A 154 11.67 -10.06 -30.35
CA ASN A 154 10.56 -10.76 -31.00
C ASN A 154 9.51 -11.26 -30.01
N ALA A 155 9.93 -11.78 -28.83
CA ALA A 155 9.02 -12.25 -27.78
C ALA A 155 8.30 -11.07 -27.09
N ASP A 156 9.02 -9.99 -26.82
CA ASP A 156 8.49 -8.80 -26.19
C ASP A 156 7.55 -8.03 -27.14
N ALA A 157 7.88 -7.94 -28.45
CA ALA A 157 6.96 -7.39 -29.46
C ALA A 157 5.68 -8.24 -29.60
N HIS A 158 5.77 -9.56 -29.56
CA HIS A 158 4.59 -10.44 -29.60
C HIS A 158 3.72 -10.28 -28.33
N ALA A 159 4.31 -10.29 -27.15
CA ALA A 159 3.61 -10.10 -25.89
C ALA A 159 2.96 -8.71 -25.82
N THR A 160 3.64 -7.66 -26.28
CA THR A 160 3.11 -6.30 -26.40
C THR A 160 1.94 -6.23 -27.38
N ALA A 161 1.95 -7.02 -28.47
CA ALA A 161 0.83 -7.11 -29.39
C ALA A 161 -0.42 -7.74 -28.72
N LEU A 162 -0.24 -8.80 -27.96
CA LEU A 162 -1.33 -9.42 -27.18
C LEU A 162 -1.85 -8.47 -26.09
N LEU A 163 -0.95 -7.75 -25.39
CA LEU A 163 -1.30 -6.71 -24.44
C LEU A 163 -2.15 -5.61 -25.10
N PHE A 164 -1.71 -5.08 -26.25
CA PHE A 164 -2.43 -4.05 -27.00
C PHE A 164 -3.83 -4.50 -27.40
N LEU A 165 -3.98 -5.73 -27.90
CA LEU A 165 -5.28 -6.32 -28.25
C LEU A 165 -6.19 -6.45 -27.02
N SER A 166 -5.66 -6.83 -25.87
CA SER A 166 -6.38 -6.89 -24.60
C SER A 166 -6.82 -5.49 -24.14
N LEU A 167 -5.95 -4.48 -24.25
CA LEU A 167 -6.27 -3.09 -23.93
C LEU A 167 -7.35 -2.54 -24.88
N TRP A 168 -7.28 -2.85 -26.17
CA TRP A 168 -8.32 -2.50 -27.13
C TRP A 168 -9.68 -3.07 -26.74
N GLN A 169 -9.74 -4.36 -26.43
CA GLN A 169 -10.97 -5.03 -26.00
C GLN A 169 -11.54 -4.38 -24.74
N ARG A 170 -10.69 -4.06 -23.76
CA ARG A 170 -11.12 -3.38 -22.52
C ARG A 170 -11.67 -1.98 -22.78
N ALA A 171 -11.04 -1.21 -23.65
CA ALA A 171 -11.52 0.11 -24.04
C ALA A 171 -12.92 0.04 -24.68
N GLU A 172 -13.21 -0.98 -25.51
CA GLU A 172 -14.55 -1.20 -26.08
C GLU A 172 -15.61 -1.61 -25.05
N GLN A 173 -15.20 -2.19 -23.94
CA GLN A 173 -16.07 -2.59 -22.82
C GLN A 173 -16.35 -1.43 -21.83
N LEU A 174 -15.71 -0.27 -22.01
CA LEU A 174 -16.00 0.88 -21.17
C LEU A 174 -17.46 1.35 -21.36
N PRO A 175 -18.10 1.86 -20.29
CA PRO A 175 -19.37 2.56 -20.42
C PRO A 175 -19.29 3.71 -21.45
N THR A 176 -20.32 3.90 -22.23
CA THR A 176 -20.35 4.94 -23.29
C THR A 176 -19.98 6.32 -22.74
N LEU A 177 -20.46 6.68 -21.54
CA LEU A 177 -20.16 7.94 -20.89
C LEU A 177 -18.65 8.13 -20.67
N VAL A 178 -17.98 7.12 -20.09
CA VAL A 178 -16.53 7.18 -19.82
C VAL A 178 -15.73 7.20 -21.12
N LEU A 179 -16.12 6.36 -22.08
CA LEU A 179 -15.45 6.36 -23.38
C LEU A 179 -15.54 7.72 -24.07
N GLN A 180 -16.73 8.37 -24.05
CA GLN A 180 -16.91 9.72 -24.58
C GLN A 180 -16.08 10.77 -23.82
N GLN A 181 -15.99 10.67 -22.48
CA GLN A 181 -15.13 11.56 -21.69
C GLN A 181 -13.65 11.38 -22.07
N LEU A 182 -13.19 10.12 -22.27
CA LEU A 182 -11.83 9.85 -22.72
C LEU A 182 -11.56 10.33 -24.15
N GLN A 183 -12.55 10.25 -25.05
CA GLN A 183 -12.43 10.69 -26.44
C GLN A 183 -12.43 12.22 -26.61
N ASN A 184 -13.27 12.91 -25.84
CA ASN A 184 -13.47 14.36 -25.95
C ASN A 184 -12.54 15.16 -25.03
N GLY A 185 -11.93 14.52 -24.03
CA GLY A 185 -10.98 15.18 -23.15
C GLY A 185 -9.65 15.45 -23.85
N ASN A 186 -8.98 16.53 -23.44
CA ASN A 186 -7.63 16.85 -23.91
C ASN A 186 -6.60 16.22 -22.97
N TRP A 187 -6.36 14.90 -23.15
CA TRP A 187 -5.41 14.17 -22.35
C TRP A 187 -4.01 14.28 -22.95
N PRO A 188 -2.98 14.67 -22.18
CA PRO A 188 -1.61 14.81 -22.66
C PRO A 188 -0.92 13.44 -22.78
N LEU A 189 -1.42 12.61 -23.69
CA LEU A 189 -0.87 11.29 -23.94
C LEU A 189 0.27 11.36 -24.96
N LEU A 190 1.22 10.43 -24.82
CA LEU A 190 2.37 10.32 -25.73
C LEU A 190 1.93 10.03 -27.15
N ARG A 191 2.52 10.75 -28.10
CA ARG A 191 2.31 10.56 -29.51
C ARG A 191 0.82 10.59 -29.88
N GLN A 192 0.34 9.61 -30.65
CA GLN A 192 -1.05 9.50 -31.10
C GLN A 192 -1.91 8.55 -30.23
N THR A 193 -1.51 8.30 -29.01
CA THR A 193 -2.25 7.43 -28.07
C THR A 193 -3.67 7.95 -27.83
N GLN A 194 -3.87 9.30 -27.74
CA GLN A 194 -5.20 9.90 -27.67
C GLN A 194 -6.03 9.63 -28.95
N ALA A 195 -5.42 9.74 -30.13
CA ALA A 195 -6.11 9.47 -31.39
C ALA A 195 -6.53 8.01 -31.54
N PHE A 196 -5.82 7.07 -30.91
CA PHE A 196 -6.26 5.68 -30.80
C PHE A 196 -7.55 5.56 -29.98
N LEU A 197 -7.64 6.18 -28.81
CA LEU A 197 -8.88 6.17 -28.00
C LEU A 197 -10.08 6.73 -28.78
N GLN A 198 -9.88 7.72 -29.66
CA GLN A 198 -10.94 8.26 -30.52
C GLN A 198 -11.46 7.26 -31.58
N LEU A 199 -10.70 6.23 -31.91
CA LEU A 199 -11.15 5.17 -32.84
C LEU A 199 -12.09 4.15 -32.19
N ILE A 200 -12.08 4.06 -30.88
CA ILE A 200 -12.81 3.01 -30.13
C ILE A 200 -14.30 3.27 -30.20
N LYS A 201 -15.08 2.22 -30.40
CA LYS A 201 -16.53 2.22 -30.34
C LYS A 201 -16.99 1.33 -29.19
N ALA A 202 -17.83 1.87 -28.31
CA ALA A 202 -18.39 1.07 -27.22
C ALA A 202 -19.23 -0.09 -27.78
N LYS A 203 -18.96 -1.31 -27.34
CA LYS A 203 -19.65 -2.51 -27.85
C LYS A 203 -20.84 -2.93 -26.99
N SER A 204 -20.93 -2.51 -25.73
CA SER A 204 -21.96 -2.99 -24.81
C SER A 204 -22.56 -1.89 -23.94
N LYS A 205 -23.86 -2.01 -23.66
CA LYS A 205 -24.52 -1.30 -22.56
C LYS A 205 -24.23 -2.11 -21.27
N ARG A 206 -23.42 -1.60 -20.41
CA ARG A 206 -23.14 -2.22 -19.10
C ARG A 206 -24.31 -1.94 -18.15
N SER A 207 -25.01 -2.98 -17.72
CA SER A 207 -26.12 -2.92 -16.76
C SER A 207 -25.64 -2.74 -15.30
N ASP A 208 -24.37 -3.05 -15.04
CA ASP A 208 -23.70 -2.95 -13.73
C ASP A 208 -23.16 -1.54 -13.44
N ILE A 209 -23.51 -0.54 -14.24
CA ILE A 209 -23.10 0.85 -14.08
C ILE A 209 -24.31 1.72 -13.71
N GLU A 210 -24.08 2.67 -12.81
CA GLU A 210 -24.99 3.77 -12.50
C GLU A 210 -24.29 5.11 -12.67
N VAL A 211 -25.07 6.17 -12.79
CA VAL A 211 -24.52 7.54 -12.90
C VAL A 211 -24.72 8.25 -11.57
N VAL A 212 -23.61 8.64 -10.95
CA VAL A 212 -23.57 9.37 -9.67
C VAL A 212 -22.76 10.64 -9.88
N SER A 213 -23.32 11.79 -9.52
CA SER A 213 -22.64 13.09 -9.72
C SER A 213 -22.07 13.25 -11.13
N GLN A 214 -22.84 12.87 -12.16
CA GLN A 214 -22.46 12.90 -13.60
C GLN A 214 -21.32 11.95 -14.00
N LEU A 215 -20.87 11.08 -13.13
CA LEU A 215 -19.82 10.09 -13.39
C LEU A 215 -20.42 8.68 -13.45
N ALA A 216 -19.85 7.83 -14.30
CA ALA A 216 -20.20 6.42 -14.38
C ALA A 216 -19.49 5.65 -13.26
N VAL A 217 -20.26 5.05 -12.38
CA VAL A 217 -19.77 4.32 -11.21
C VAL A 217 -20.32 2.90 -11.26
N LYS A 218 -19.53 1.92 -10.88
CA LYS A 218 -19.99 0.55 -10.76
C LYS A 218 -21.03 0.43 -9.65
N LYS A 219 -22.14 -0.25 -9.94
CA LYS A 219 -23.19 -0.52 -8.95
C LYS A 219 -22.66 -1.38 -7.82
N SER A 220 -23.20 -1.20 -6.62
CA SER A 220 -22.90 -2.14 -5.53
C SER A 220 -23.48 -3.51 -5.84
N THR A 221 -22.74 -4.56 -5.51
CA THR A 221 -23.28 -5.92 -5.49
C THR A 221 -24.28 -6.00 -4.34
N PRO A 222 -25.51 -6.52 -4.56
CA PRO A 222 -26.46 -6.69 -3.47
C PRO A 222 -25.86 -7.53 -2.35
N VAL A 223 -25.99 -7.06 -1.11
CA VAL A 223 -25.63 -7.86 0.05
C VAL A 223 -26.70 -8.94 0.20
N ILE A 224 -26.30 -10.18 0.01
CA ILE A 224 -27.20 -11.33 0.21
C ILE A 224 -27.09 -11.68 1.70
N GLU A 225 -28.14 -11.44 2.48
CA GLU A 225 -28.16 -11.88 3.88
C GLU A 225 -27.97 -13.40 3.95
N SER A 226 -27.03 -13.84 4.76
CA SER A 226 -26.85 -15.26 5.04
C SER A 226 -28.06 -15.72 5.86
N GLY A 227 -28.98 -16.42 5.21
CA GLY A 227 -30.12 -17.05 5.91
C GLY A 227 -29.64 -18.04 6.98
N PRO A 228 -30.50 -18.48 7.89
CA PRO A 228 -30.18 -19.44 8.94
C PRO A 228 -29.55 -20.71 8.33
N GLN A 229 -28.36 -21.05 8.80
CA GLN A 229 -27.64 -22.27 8.40
C GLN A 229 -27.30 -23.12 9.63
N LYS A 230 -27.30 -24.43 9.45
CA LYS A 230 -26.81 -25.35 10.49
C LYS A 230 -25.28 -25.38 10.39
N LEU A 231 -24.60 -24.87 11.41
CA LEU A 231 -23.14 -24.96 11.47
C LEU A 231 -22.69 -26.36 11.84
N PRO A 232 -21.54 -26.82 11.30
CA PRO A 232 -20.88 -28.03 11.76
C PRO A 232 -20.57 -27.96 13.27
N VAL A 233 -20.71 -29.08 13.95
CA VAL A 233 -20.32 -29.14 15.36
C VAL A 233 -18.81 -29.07 15.46
N TYR A 234 -18.31 -28.27 16.42
CA TYR A 234 -16.87 -28.16 16.64
C TYR A 234 -16.27 -29.46 17.17
N PRO A 235 -15.31 -30.10 16.47
CA PRO A 235 -14.65 -31.31 16.91
C PRO A 235 -13.64 -31.02 18.03
N THR A 236 -13.74 -31.70 19.17
CA THR A 236 -12.91 -31.41 20.36
C THR A 236 -11.60 -32.19 20.39
N THR A 237 -11.56 -33.41 19.87
CA THR A 237 -10.34 -34.21 19.86
C THR A 237 -9.50 -33.94 18.58
N ALA A 238 -8.22 -34.22 18.63
CA ALA A 238 -7.35 -34.14 17.46
C ALA A 238 -7.78 -35.11 16.35
N GLN A 239 -8.24 -36.32 16.75
CA GLN A 239 -8.72 -37.33 15.81
C GLN A 239 -10.00 -36.89 15.09
N ASP A 240 -10.97 -36.33 15.81
CA ASP A 240 -12.20 -35.80 15.20
C ASP A 240 -11.89 -34.62 14.26
N LYS A 241 -10.92 -33.77 14.60
CA LYS A 241 -10.47 -32.69 13.73
C LYS A 241 -9.86 -33.22 12.44
N VAL A 242 -9.03 -34.25 12.53
CA VAL A 242 -8.45 -34.91 11.36
C VAL A 242 -9.53 -35.60 10.54
N ALA A 243 -10.50 -36.25 11.16
CA ALA A 243 -11.63 -36.89 10.46
C ALA A 243 -12.49 -35.86 9.71
N GLN A 244 -12.75 -34.69 10.32
CA GLN A 244 -13.60 -33.66 9.75
C GLN A 244 -12.85 -32.72 8.77
N PHE A 245 -11.57 -32.40 9.04
CA PHE A 245 -10.80 -31.38 8.32
C PHE A 245 -9.52 -31.93 7.66
N GLY A 246 -9.22 -33.22 7.79
CA GLY A 246 -7.92 -33.81 7.42
C GLY A 246 -7.46 -33.61 5.99
N HIS A 247 -8.38 -33.28 5.07
CA HIS A 247 -8.04 -32.96 3.69
C HIS A 247 -7.35 -31.57 3.53
N TRP A 248 -7.43 -30.67 4.55
CA TRP A 248 -6.84 -29.34 4.50
C TRP A 248 -6.25 -28.86 5.84
N LEU A 249 -6.61 -29.49 6.97
CA LEU A 249 -6.13 -29.15 8.30
C LEU A 249 -5.84 -30.40 9.14
N THR A 250 -4.57 -30.63 9.42
CA THR A 250 -4.10 -31.66 10.35
C THR A 250 -3.40 -30.96 11.51
N PRO A 251 -4.13 -30.60 12.60
CA PRO A 251 -3.56 -29.77 13.66
C PRO A 251 -2.52 -30.57 14.46
N LYS A 252 -1.35 -29.96 14.64
CA LYS A 252 -0.36 -30.43 15.62
C LYS A 252 -0.88 -30.20 17.03
N GLU A 253 -0.26 -30.83 18.03
CA GLU A 253 -0.71 -30.78 19.43
C GLU A 253 -0.90 -29.33 19.93
N ALA A 254 0.09 -28.48 19.79
CA ALA A 254 0.01 -27.06 20.17
C ALA A 254 -1.12 -26.31 19.46
N GLN A 255 -1.33 -26.54 18.16
CA GLN A 255 -2.44 -25.93 17.42
C GLN A 255 -3.78 -26.48 17.89
N ASN A 256 -3.88 -27.79 18.15
CA ASN A 256 -5.10 -28.41 18.68
C ASN A 256 -5.47 -27.83 20.05
N GLU A 257 -4.49 -27.64 20.94
CA GLU A 257 -4.69 -27.00 22.23
C GLU A 257 -5.21 -25.57 22.08
N LEU A 258 -4.57 -24.75 21.22
CA LEU A 258 -5.03 -23.40 20.91
C LEU A 258 -6.49 -23.37 20.44
N MET A 259 -6.83 -24.23 19.48
CA MET A 259 -8.19 -24.34 18.96
C MET A 259 -9.21 -24.65 20.05
N ASN A 260 -8.88 -25.59 20.94
CA ASN A 260 -9.79 -26.00 22.03
C ASN A 260 -9.94 -24.92 23.09
N ARG A 261 -8.85 -24.23 23.47
CA ARG A 261 -8.89 -23.10 24.42
C ARG A 261 -9.77 -21.96 23.90
N VAL A 262 -9.61 -21.59 22.64
CA VAL A 262 -10.44 -20.57 22.01
C VAL A 262 -11.91 -21.00 21.98
N ASN A 263 -12.21 -22.24 21.60
CA ASN A 263 -13.57 -22.74 21.57
C ASN A 263 -14.22 -22.73 22.97
N VAL A 264 -13.52 -23.19 24.00
CA VAL A 264 -14.01 -23.18 25.40
C VAL A 264 -14.28 -21.73 25.86
N PHE A 265 -13.37 -20.81 25.58
CA PHE A 265 -13.51 -19.40 25.95
C PHE A 265 -14.76 -18.77 25.31
N ILE A 266 -14.94 -19.00 23.98
CA ILE A 266 -16.07 -18.41 23.26
C ILE A 266 -17.41 -18.98 23.77
N SER A 267 -17.45 -20.24 24.13
CA SER A 267 -18.66 -20.94 24.57
C SER A 267 -19.11 -20.55 26.01
N LYS A 268 -18.22 -19.95 26.82
CA LYS A 268 -18.57 -19.43 28.15
C LYS A 268 -19.61 -18.31 28.02
N ARG A 269 -20.52 -18.15 28.98
CA ARG A 269 -21.49 -17.03 28.99
C ARG A 269 -20.93 -15.74 29.57
N ALA A 270 -19.91 -15.83 30.43
CA ALA A 270 -19.33 -14.69 31.12
C ALA A 270 -18.52 -13.79 30.17
N ASP A 271 -18.52 -12.49 30.42
CA ASP A 271 -17.61 -11.54 29.78
C ASP A 271 -16.17 -11.85 30.20
N GLY A 272 -15.22 -11.67 29.30
CA GLY A 272 -13.83 -11.97 29.67
C GLY A 272 -12.81 -11.64 28.61
N ILE A 273 -11.54 -11.73 29.02
CA ILE A 273 -10.36 -11.60 28.18
C ILE A 273 -9.61 -12.93 28.23
N LEU A 274 -9.31 -13.48 27.05
CA LEU A 274 -8.37 -14.60 26.91
C LEU A 274 -7.12 -14.10 26.18
N THR A 275 -6.00 -14.17 26.85
CA THR A 275 -4.69 -13.87 26.27
C THR A 275 -3.92 -15.16 26.04
N MET A 276 -3.64 -15.45 24.77
CA MET A 276 -2.91 -16.63 24.34
C MET A 276 -1.52 -16.21 23.85
N LEU A 277 -0.49 -16.55 24.58
CA LEU A 277 0.89 -16.47 24.13
C LEU A 277 1.28 -17.76 23.43
N THR A 278 1.71 -17.67 22.19
CA THR A 278 1.92 -18.85 21.35
C THR A 278 3.33 -18.87 20.80
N ALA A 279 3.91 -20.06 20.72
CA ALA A 279 5.15 -20.22 19.98
C ALA A 279 4.96 -19.90 18.47
N PRO A 280 6.02 -19.48 17.76
CA PRO A 280 5.98 -19.29 16.32
C PRO A 280 5.60 -20.57 15.56
N LYS A 281 5.04 -20.41 14.36
CA LYS A 281 4.71 -21.53 13.42
C LYS A 281 3.74 -22.60 13.94
N ILE A 282 3.03 -22.36 15.02
CA ILE A 282 1.99 -23.30 15.49
C ILE A 282 0.72 -23.28 14.64
N GLY A 283 0.62 -22.36 13.65
CA GLY A 283 -0.60 -22.17 12.86
C GLY A 283 -1.68 -21.38 13.61
N LYS A 284 -1.29 -20.32 14.36
CA LYS A 284 -2.16 -19.55 15.26
C LYS A 284 -3.41 -19.00 14.56
N THR A 285 -3.30 -18.49 13.33
CA THR A 285 -4.42 -17.87 12.64
C THR A 285 -5.55 -18.88 12.32
N LEU A 286 -5.20 -20.07 11.83
CA LEU A 286 -6.15 -21.17 11.70
C LEU A 286 -6.64 -21.65 13.08
N GLY A 287 -5.75 -21.65 14.07
CA GLY A 287 -6.04 -22.08 15.43
C GLY A 287 -7.16 -21.28 16.10
N TYR A 288 -7.29 -20.00 15.82
CA TYR A 288 -8.39 -19.20 16.37
C TYR A 288 -9.56 -18.98 15.40
N LEU A 289 -9.32 -18.86 14.09
CA LEU A 289 -10.38 -18.59 13.13
C LEU A 289 -11.36 -19.77 12.99
N VAL A 290 -10.88 -21.02 12.99
CA VAL A 290 -11.75 -22.18 12.84
C VAL A 290 -12.78 -22.27 13.97
N PRO A 291 -12.42 -22.27 15.27
CA PRO A 291 -13.42 -22.28 16.35
C PRO A 291 -14.30 -21.04 16.37
N LEU A 292 -13.79 -19.84 16.00
CA LEU A 292 -14.60 -18.62 15.89
C LEU A 292 -15.68 -18.77 14.83
N LEU A 293 -15.35 -19.24 13.64
CA LEU A 293 -16.29 -19.37 12.53
C LEU A 293 -17.35 -20.46 12.77
N LEU A 294 -17.00 -21.50 13.49
CA LEU A 294 -17.93 -22.57 13.87
C LEU A 294 -18.87 -22.18 15.04
N ASN A 295 -18.65 -21.05 15.70
CA ASN A 295 -19.46 -20.61 16.83
C ASN A 295 -20.51 -19.56 16.40
N ALA A 296 -21.69 -20.05 16.01
CA ALA A 296 -22.80 -19.19 15.54
C ALA A 296 -23.33 -18.19 16.60
N ALA A 297 -23.21 -18.54 17.88
CA ALA A 297 -23.76 -17.73 18.99
C ALA A 297 -22.93 -16.45 19.23
N SER A 298 -21.75 -16.35 18.71
CA SER A 298 -20.81 -15.23 18.94
C SER A 298 -20.69 -14.25 17.77
N LYS A 299 -21.71 -14.17 16.94
CA LYS A 299 -21.75 -13.21 15.80
C LYS A 299 -22.33 -11.86 16.21
N PRO A 300 -21.86 -10.73 15.64
CA PRO A 300 -20.74 -10.65 14.69
C PRO A 300 -19.38 -10.84 15.36
N LEU A 301 -18.48 -11.47 14.63
CA LEU A 301 -17.07 -11.57 15.02
C LEU A 301 -16.33 -10.34 14.52
N MET A 302 -15.47 -9.75 15.35
CA MET A 302 -14.62 -8.63 14.97
C MET A 302 -13.16 -9.03 15.00
N LEU A 303 -12.45 -8.78 13.90
CA LEU A 303 -11.02 -8.98 13.79
C LEU A 303 -10.34 -7.62 13.67
N LEU A 304 -9.53 -7.26 14.66
CA LEU A 304 -8.77 -6.02 14.69
C LEU A 304 -7.32 -6.26 14.29
N THR A 305 -6.81 -5.44 13.38
CA THR A 305 -5.45 -5.50 12.86
C THR A 305 -4.75 -4.16 13.06
N ASN A 306 -3.43 -4.13 12.91
CA ASN A 306 -2.66 -2.90 12.95
C ASN A 306 -2.53 -2.19 11.60
N ASP A 307 -2.69 -2.90 10.48
CA ASP A 307 -2.50 -2.35 9.14
C ASP A 307 -3.45 -2.94 8.10
N GLU A 308 -3.49 -2.28 6.95
CA GLU A 308 -4.35 -2.59 5.83
C GLU A 308 -3.96 -3.91 5.12
N SER A 309 -2.68 -4.21 5.03
CA SER A 309 -2.19 -5.44 4.39
C SER A 309 -2.71 -6.66 5.13
N LEU A 310 -2.69 -6.62 6.47
CA LEU A 310 -3.27 -7.67 7.31
C LEU A 310 -4.80 -7.76 7.18
N GLN A 311 -5.50 -6.63 6.99
CA GLN A 311 -6.94 -6.66 6.74
C GLN A 311 -7.28 -7.45 5.47
N ILE A 312 -6.55 -7.21 4.40
CA ILE A 312 -6.73 -7.91 3.12
C ILE A 312 -6.45 -9.42 3.29
N GLN A 313 -5.32 -9.76 3.90
CA GLN A 313 -4.93 -11.16 4.14
C GLN A 313 -5.95 -11.90 5.01
N GLN A 314 -6.42 -11.29 6.09
CA GLN A 314 -7.43 -11.90 6.97
C GLN A 314 -8.77 -12.09 6.26
N ARG A 315 -9.20 -11.14 5.43
CA ARG A 315 -10.41 -11.28 4.62
C ARG A 315 -10.34 -12.50 3.70
N GLU A 316 -9.26 -12.61 2.94
CA GLU A 316 -9.04 -13.74 2.03
C GLU A 316 -9.00 -15.07 2.79
N LEU A 317 -8.30 -15.09 3.94
CA LEU A 317 -8.18 -16.29 4.76
C LEU A 317 -9.52 -16.73 5.37
N VAL A 318 -10.31 -15.79 5.91
CA VAL A 318 -11.65 -16.08 6.44
C VAL A 318 -12.55 -16.64 5.36
N GLN A 319 -12.56 -16.04 4.15
CA GLN A 319 -13.34 -16.54 3.01
C GLN A 319 -12.89 -17.94 2.58
N LYS A 320 -11.58 -18.19 2.54
CA LYS A 320 -11.03 -19.51 2.22
C LYS A 320 -11.42 -20.55 3.26
N ILE A 321 -11.31 -20.26 4.55
CA ILE A 321 -11.68 -21.17 5.63
C ILE A 321 -13.19 -21.42 5.60
N ALA A 322 -14.02 -20.41 5.43
CA ALA A 322 -15.47 -20.57 5.33
C ALA A 322 -15.87 -21.52 4.20
N LYS A 323 -15.22 -21.38 3.03
CA LYS A 323 -15.41 -22.31 1.90
C LYS A 323 -14.97 -23.73 2.24
N LEU A 324 -13.85 -23.91 2.95
CA LEU A 324 -13.34 -25.24 3.36
C LEU A 324 -14.21 -25.88 4.43
N LEU A 325 -14.86 -25.08 5.27
CA LEU A 325 -15.83 -25.55 6.28
C LEU A 325 -17.24 -25.76 5.71
N ASP A 326 -17.47 -25.46 4.44
CA ASP A 326 -18.79 -25.46 3.77
C ASP A 326 -19.84 -24.60 4.54
N ILE A 327 -19.41 -23.42 5.00
CA ILE A 327 -20.29 -22.47 5.69
C ILE A 327 -20.40 -21.17 4.91
N ARG A 328 -21.58 -20.54 5.00
CA ARG A 328 -21.82 -19.20 4.44
C ARG A 328 -21.47 -18.15 5.48
N VAL A 329 -20.53 -17.28 5.16
CA VAL A 329 -20.10 -16.20 6.04
C VAL A 329 -19.99 -14.91 5.24
N GLN A 330 -20.70 -13.89 5.69
CA GLN A 330 -20.60 -12.54 5.14
C GLN A 330 -19.44 -11.83 5.82
N VAL A 331 -18.38 -11.55 5.06
CA VAL A 331 -17.19 -10.86 5.54
C VAL A 331 -17.17 -9.43 5.03
N ALA A 332 -17.17 -8.48 5.93
CA ALA A 332 -16.97 -7.07 5.61
C ALA A 332 -15.62 -6.58 6.12
N THR A 333 -14.97 -5.74 5.35
CA THR A 333 -13.81 -4.96 5.77
C THR A 333 -14.19 -3.49 5.73
N LEU A 334 -14.01 -2.79 6.84
CA LEU A 334 -14.24 -1.36 6.95
C LEU A 334 -12.93 -0.63 7.12
N TYR A 335 -12.76 0.42 6.33
CA TYR A 335 -11.64 1.36 6.40
C TYR A 335 -12.13 2.71 6.91
N ASP A 336 -11.23 3.64 7.22
CA ASP A 336 -11.64 5.01 7.55
C ASP A 336 -12.36 5.67 6.36
N ALA A 337 -13.29 6.57 6.63
CA ALA A 337 -14.04 7.26 5.56
C ALA A 337 -13.10 7.97 4.57
N SER A 338 -11.98 8.47 5.06
CA SER A 338 -10.95 9.14 4.24
C SER A 338 -10.17 8.20 3.31
N ASP A 339 -10.30 6.88 3.44
CA ASP A 339 -9.67 5.93 2.53
C ASP A 339 -10.48 5.69 1.26
N TYR A 340 -11.72 6.16 1.25
CA TYR A 340 -12.62 6.05 0.11
C TYR A 340 -12.60 7.32 -0.75
N ILE A 341 -12.94 7.18 -2.03
CA ILE A 341 -13.12 8.32 -2.92
C ILE A 341 -14.45 9.03 -2.66
N ASP A 342 -14.42 10.36 -2.67
CA ASP A 342 -15.63 11.19 -2.83
C ASP A 342 -15.91 11.45 -4.31
N VAL A 343 -16.97 10.85 -4.83
CA VAL A 343 -17.35 10.93 -6.25
C VAL A 343 -17.76 12.35 -6.63
N ALA A 344 -18.39 13.11 -5.71
CA ALA A 344 -18.82 14.48 -5.99
C ALA A 344 -17.62 15.44 -6.04
N ILE A 345 -16.68 15.30 -5.10
CA ILE A 345 -15.43 16.08 -5.11
C ILE A 345 -14.61 15.73 -6.36
N PHE A 346 -14.52 14.45 -6.72
CA PHE A 346 -13.82 14.06 -7.95
C PHE A 346 -14.48 14.63 -9.20
N ASN A 347 -15.82 14.70 -9.25
CA ASN A 347 -16.50 15.37 -10.37
C ASN A 347 -16.14 16.86 -10.44
N GLN A 348 -16.06 17.56 -9.31
CA GLN A 348 -15.59 18.95 -9.28
C GLN A 348 -14.14 19.07 -9.79
N LEU A 349 -13.27 18.14 -9.41
CA LEU A 349 -11.91 18.08 -9.95
C LEU A 349 -11.93 17.90 -11.48
N CYS A 350 -12.80 17.03 -12.02
CA CYS A 350 -12.94 16.83 -13.47
C CYS A 350 -13.36 18.09 -14.23
N GLN A 351 -14.12 18.98 -13.61
CA GLN A 351 -14.61 20.23 -14.24
C GLN A 351 -13.56 21.34 -14.30
N ARG A 352 -12.41 21.20 -13.64
CA ARG A 352 -11.32 22.19 -13.75
C ARG A 352 -10.69 22.16 -15.13
N THR A 353 -10.45 23.35 -15.68
CA THR A 353 -9.91 23.53 -17.03
C THR A 353 -8.40 23.78 -17.05
N GLU A 354 -7.84 24.34 -15.98
CA GLU A 354 -6.41 24.70 -15.87
C GLU A 354 -5.64 23.67 -15.04
N ASP A 355 -5.45 22.48 -15.61
CA ASP A 355 -4.71 21.40 -14.96
C ASP A 355 -3.40 21.07 -15.65
N THR A 356 -2.41 20.66 -14.87
CA THR A 356 -1.17 20.09 -15.42
C THR A 356 -1.45 18.77 -16.14
N ALA A 357 -0.57 18.39 -17.04
CA ALA A 357 -0.62 17.11 -17.74
C ALA A 357 -0.80 15.91 -16.79
N GLN A 358 -0.13 15.97 -15.64
CA GLN A 358 -0.19 14.93 -14.62
C GLN A 358 -1.58 14.81 -13.97
N VAL A 359 -2.22 15.96 -13.66
CA VAL A 359 -3.58 15.98 -13.09
C VAL A 359 -4.59 15.44 -14.11
N GLN A 360 -4.48 15.85 -15.37
CA GLN A 360 -5.34 15.35 -16.44
C GLN A 360 -5.20 13.83 -16.61
N PHE A 361 -3.98 13.33 -16.63
CA PHE A 361 -3.72 11.88 -16.72
C PHE A 361 -4.30 11.11 -15.52
N PHE A 362 -4.15 11.66 -14.31
CA PHE A 362 -4.77 11.09 -13.10
C PHE A 362 -6.31 11.02 -13.22
N LYS A 363 -6.96 12.09 -13.71
CA LYS A 363 -8.41 12.11 -13.95
C LYS A 363 -8.85 10.98 -14.89
N ALA A 364 -8.15 10.77 -16.00
CA ALA A 364 -8.46 9.70 -16.95
C ALA A 364 -8.42 8.31 -16.31
N ARG A 365 -7.43 8.07 -15.45
CA ARG A 365 -7.29 6.80 -14.70
C ARG A 365 -8.43 6.59 -13.73
N VAL A 366 -8.78 7.61 -12.93
CA VAL A 366 -9.86 7.52 -11.94
C VAL A 366 -11.23 7.33 -12.61
N LEU A 367 -11.51 7.98 -13.75
CA LEU A 367 -12.73 7.77 -14.52
C LEU A 367 -12.93 6.31 -14.90
N VAL A 368 -11.89 5.64 -15.35
CA VAL A 368 -11.95 4.21 -15.70
C VAL A 368 -12.09 3.35 -14.44
N TRP A 369 -11.30 3.65 -13.40
CA TRP A 369 -11.32 2.91 -12.15
C TRP A 369 -12.70 2.89 -11.47
N LEU A 370 -13.43 4.02 -11.47
CA LEU A 370 -14.79 4.10 -10.92
C LEU A 370 -15.76 3.10 -11.57
N THR A 371 -15.50 2.68 -12.80
CA THR A 371 -16.29 1.66 -13.50
C THR A 371 -15.89 0.22 -13.18
N GLN A 372 -14.80 0.03 -12.45
CA GLN A 372 -14.20 -1.27 -12.14
C GLN A 372 -14.26 -1.58 -10.64
N THR A 373 -14.06 -0.57 -9.77
CA THR A 373 -14.01 -0.76 -8.33
C THR A 373 -15.38 -1.13 -7.75
N ASN A 374 -15.38 -2.08 -6.81
CA ASN A 374 -16.54 -2.39 -5.97
C ASN A 374 -16.50 -1.60 -4.66
N THR A 375 -15.32 -1.23 -4.19
CA THR A 375 -15.07 -0.69 -2.85
C THR A 375 -14.92 0.83 -2.86
N GLY A 376 -14.32 1.41 -3.92
CA GLY A 376 -13.94 2.82 -3.98
C GLY A 376 -12.76 3.19 -3.09
N LEU A 377 -11.92 2.23 -2.70
CA LEU A 377 -10.76 2.44 -1.85
C LEU A 377 -9.59 3.02 -2.65
N LEU A 378 -9.11 4.19 -2.22
CA LEU A 378 -8.09 4.96 -2.95
C LEU A 378 -6.75 4.22 -3.12
N HIS A 379 -6.43 3.28 -2.24
CA HIS A 379 -5.22 2.47 -2.35
C HIS A 379 -5.25 1.46 -3.51
N GLU A 380 -6.42 1.15 -4.07
CA GLU A 380 -6.52 0.30 -5.27
C GLU A 380 -5.87 0.95 -6.49
N ILE A 381 -5.76 2.28 -6.51
CA ILE A 381 -5.14 3.00 -7.62
C ILE A 381 -3.64 3.12 -7.37
N GLN A 382 -2.84 2.47 -8.22
CA GLN A 382 -1.39 2.62 -8.19
C GLN A 382 -1.00 4.04 -8.63
N VAL A 383 -0.61 4.90 -7.68
CA VAL A 383 -0.19 6.28 -7.97
C VAL A 383 1.23 6.53 -7.51
N GLY A 384 2.01 7.26 -8.32
CA GLY A 384 3.33 7.74 -7.89
C GLY A 384 3.23 8.81 -6.80
N ALA A 385 4.32 8.99 -6.06
CA ALA A 385 4.41 9.95 -4.94
C ALA A 385 3.93 11.37 -5.29
N SER A 386 4.13 11.80 -6.54
CA SER A 386 3.71 13.11 -7.04
C SER A 386 2.18 13.30 -7.12
N ASN A 387 1.41 12.20 -7.12
CA ASN A 387 -0.07 12.24 -7.17
C ASN A 387 -0.73 12.13 -5.79
N ILE A 388 0.05 11.94 -4.71
CA ILE A 388 -0.49 11.87 -3.35
C ILE A 388 -1.36 13.09 -3.00
N PRO A 389 -1.00 14.33 -3.34
CA PRO A 389 -1.86 15.49 -3.06
C PRO A 389 -3.23 15.43 -3.76
N LEU A 390 -3.31 14.81 -4.94
CA LEU A 390 -4.56 14.64 -5.68
C LEU A 390 -5.45 13.58 -5.02
N ILE A 391 -4.84 12.51 -4.52
CA ILE A 391 -5.54 11.51 -3.70
C ILE A 391 -6.11 12.16 -2.45
N ASP A 392 -5.32 12.95 -1.74
CA ASP A 392 -5.78 13.66 -0.53
C ASP A 392 -6.94 14.62 -0.81
N GLU A 393 -7.00 15.20 -2.00
CA GLU A 393 -8.06 16.13 -2.40
C GLU A 393 -9.40 15.42 -2.61
N ILE A 394 -9.40 14.20 -3.14
CA ILE A 394 -10.62 13.45 -3.48
C ILE A 394 -11.06 12.47 -2.38
N ARG A 395 -10.46 12.54 -1.18
CA ARG A 395 -10.85 11.72 -0.03
C ARG A 395 -12.28 12.01 0.41
N SER A 396 -12.99 10.96 0.75
CA SER A 396 -14.36 11.02 1.25
C SER A 396 -14.42 11.44 2.73
N ASP A 397 -15.60 11.82 3.14
CA ASP A 397 -16.03 11.84 4.54
C ASP A 397 -17.10 10.76 4.79
N ALA A 398 -17.69 10.77 5.97
CA ALA A 398 -18.72 9.80 6.33
C ALA A 398 -20.01 9.89 5.48
N SER A 399 -20.18 10.94 4.65
CA SER A 399 -21.32 11.09 3.75
C SER A 399 -21.12 10.47 2.37
N GLY A 400 -19.89 10.06 2.04
CA GLY A 400 -19.49 9.56 0.72
C GLY A 400 -20.18 8.26 0.30
N LEU A 401 -20.39 8.11 -1.00
CA LEU A 401 -21.11 6.98 -1.59
C LEU A 401 -20.52 5.62 -1.22
N PHE A 402 -19.22 5.46 -1.44
CA PHE A 402 -18.57 4.17 -1.22
C PHE A 402 -18.45 3.83 0.26
N PHE A 403 -18.23 4.82 1.12
CA PHE A 403 -18.23 4.59 2.55
C PHE A 403 -19.62 4.14 3.05
N LYS A 404 -20.71 4.76 2.58
CA LYS A 404 -22.08 4.31 2.89
C LYS A 404 -22.37 2.89 2.40
N ARG A 405 -21.87 2.53 1.22
CA ARG A 405 -21.98 1.15 0.71
C ARG A 405 -21.22 0.16 1.60
N ALA A 406 -20.01 0.54 2.04
CA ALA A 406 -19.21 -0.27 2.96
C ALA A 406 -19.94 -0.44 4.31
N GLN A 407 -20.53 0.63 4.87
CA GLN A 407 -21.34 0.55 6.08
C GLN A 407 -22.53 -0.39 5.93
N ALA A 408 -23.28 -0.30 4.83
CA ALA A 408 -24.40 -1.22 4.58
C ALA A 408 -23.95 -2.69 4.48
N THR A 409 -22.75 -2.95 3.95
CA THR A 409 -22.16 -4.30 3.95
C THR A 409 -21.77 -4.75 5.35
N VAL A 410 -21.23 -3.82 6.16
CA VAL A 410 -20.91 -4.08 7.57
C VAL A 410 -22.15 -4.49 8.37
N ASP A 411 -23.26 -3.79 8.20
CA ASP A 411 -24.48 -4.05 8.96
C ASP A 411 -25.02 -5.48 8.75
N ALA A 412 -24.82 -6.06 7.58
CA ALA A 412 -25.22 -7.43 7.25
C ALA A 412 -24.11 -8.49 7.51
N SER A 413 -22.92 -8.09 7.96
CA SER A 413 -21.79 -9.00 8.05
C SER A 413 -21.82 -9.90 9.29
N ASP A 414 -21.33 -11.12 9.12
CA ASP A 414 -21.04 -12.07 10.21
C ASP A 414 -19.65 -11.86 10.80
N VAL A 415 -18.69 -11.45 9.96
CA VAL A 415 -17.31 -11.15 10.33
C VAL A 415 -16.96 -9.74 9.85
N LEU A 416 -16.50 -8.92 10.77
CA LEU A 416 -16.07 -7.56 10.51
C LEU A 416 -14.58 -7.42 10.75
N ILE A 417 -13.85 -6.95 9.75
CA ILE A 417 -12.41 -6.73 9.82
C ILE A 417 -12.14 -5.24 9.73
N MET A 418 -11.35 -4.69 10.65
CA MET A 418 -10.94 -3.29 10.63
C MET A 418 -9.61 -3.08 11.34
N ASN A 419 -8.93 -1.97 11.06
CA ASN A 419 -7.76 -1.58 11.82
C ASN A 419 -8.15 -0.84 13.11
N PHE A 420 -7.17 -0.61 13.99
CA PHE A 420 -7.42 0.04 15.28
C PHE A 420 -7.97 1.46 15.11
N GLU A 421 -7.45 2.26 14.18
CA GLU A 421 -7.92 3.63 13.96
C GLU A 421 -9.39 3.66 13.49
N THR A 422 -9.75 2.81 12.54
CA THR A 422 -11.14 2.67 12.08
C THR A 422 -12.06 2.22 13.21
N TYR A 423 -11.61 1.28 14.03
CA TYR A 423 -12.37 0.87 15.21
C TYR A 423 -12.63 2.03 16.15
N PHE A 424 -11.61 2.81 16.52
CA PHE A 424 -11.78 3.96 17.42
C PHE A 424 -12.72 5.02 16.85
N ASN A 425 -12.75 5.21 15.53
CA ASN A 425 -13.65 6.14 14.84
C ASN A 425 -15.10 5.63 14.77
N GLN A 426 -15.32 4.34 14.52
CA GLN A 426 -16.61 3.80 14.06
C GLN A 426 -17.31 2.87 15.05
N ALA A 427 -16.61 2.33 16.07
CA ALA A 427 -17.15 1.26 16.90
C ALA A 427 -18.51 1.61 17.56
N ASN A 428 -18.66 2.81 18.12
CA ASN A 428 -19.89 3.23 18.75
C ASN A 428 -21.04 3.45 17.75
N THR A 429 -20.74 4.00 16.58
CA THR A 429 -21.72 4.19 15.49
C THR A 429 -22.23 2.84 15.02
N LEU A 430 -21.35 1.88 14.86
CA LEU A 430 -21.70 0.52 14.41
C LEU A 430 -22.45 -0.27 15.49
N LEU A 431 -22.10 -0.13 16.78
CA LEU A 431 -22.86 -0.73 17.88
C LEU A 431 -24.33 -0.23 17.86
N THR A 432 -24.51 1.09 17.69
CA THR A 432 -25.83 1.70 17.59
C THR A 432 -26.60 1.22 16.36
N ALA A 433 -25.97 1.22 15.18
CA ALA A 433 -26.58 0.78 13.93
C ALA A 433 -27.01 -0.70 13.98
N ARG A 434 -26.24 -1.54 14.66
CA ARG A 434 -26.53 -2.97 14.84
C ARG A 434 -27.40 -3.29 16.06
N HIS A 435 -27.85 -2.28 16.79
CA HIS A 435 -28.60 -2.44 18.03
C HIS A 435 -27.91 -3.32 19.08
N LEU A 436 -26.56 -3.29 19.10
CA LEU A 436 -25.74 -4.02 20.04
C LEU A 436 -25.36 -3.11 21.23
N LYS A 437 -25.35 -3.67 22.45
CA LYS A 437 -24.80 -2.99 23.64
C LYS A 437 -23.30 -3.15 23.71
N LYS A 438 -22.80 -4.34 23.32
CA LYS A 438 -21.39 -4.71 23.31
C LYS A 438 -21.09 -5.61 22.11
N TRP A 439 -19.86 -5.58 21.63
CA TRP A 439 -19.37 -6.51 20.62
C TRP A 439 -19.30 -7.93 21.20
N PRO A 440 -19.88 -8.94 20.58
CA PRO A 440 -19.87 -10.31 21.11
C PRO A 440 -18.46 -10.88 21.27
N VAL A 441 -17.63 -10.80 20.22
CA VAL A 441 -16.24 -11.24 20.25
C VAL A 441 -15.37 -10.29 19.42
N VAL A 442 -14.31 -9.79 20.05
CA VAL A 442 -13.25 -9.02 19.40
C VAL A 442 -11.95 -9.79 19.49
N THR A 443 -11.23 -9.92 18.39
CA THR A 443 -9.95 -10.64 18.31
C THR A 443 -8.85 -9.72 17.83
N MET A 444 -7.69 -9.74 18.48
CA MET A 444 -6.46 -9.05 18.11
C MET A 444 -5.32 -10.05 17.92
N GLU A 445 -4.73 -10.09 16.73
CA GLU A 445 -3.55 -10.93 16.45
C GLU A 445 -2.22 -10.18 16.64
N THR A 446 -2.22 -8.86 16.53
CA THR A 446 -1.03 -7.99 16.67
C THR A 446 -1.26 -6.89 17.70
N PRO A 447 -1.40 -7.22 19.00
CA PRO A 447 -1.86 -6.30 20.02
C PRO A 447 -0.83 -5.23 20.41
N ASN A 448 0.46 -5.42 20.15
CA ASN A 448 1.53 -4.54 20.65
C ASN A 448 1.46 -3.11 20.11
N GLN A 449 0.88 -2.91 18.93
CA GLN A 449 0.68 -1.58 18.34
C GLN A 449 -0.57 -0.87 18.91
N PHE A 450 -1.49 -1.61 19.51
CA PHE A 450 -2.81 -1.10 19.95
C PHE A 450 -2.71 0.11 20.89
N VAL A 451 -1.84 0.05 21.89
CA VAL A 451 -1.73 1.15 22.88
C VAL A 451 -1.16 2.40 22.21
N SER A 452 -0.15 2.24 21.36
CA SER A 452 0.43 3.38 20.62
C SER A 452 -0.57 4.02 19.68
N ASP A 453 -1.39 3.23 19.01
CA ASP A 453 -2.44 3.71 18.11
C ASP A 453 -3.58 4.37 18.91
N LEU A 454 -3.95 3.83 20.08
CA LEU A 454 -4.92 4.42 20.98
C LEU A 454 -4.43 5.80 21.48
N GLU A 455 -3.17 5.89 21.93
CA GLU A 455 -2.54 7.14 22.35
C GLU A 455 -2.55 8.15 21.18
N ALA A 456 -2.10 7.75 20.00
CA ALA A 456 -2.05 8.62 18.81
C ALA A 456 -3.44 9.10 18.38
N PHE A 457 -4.45 8.24 18.50
CA PHE A 457 -5.83 8.58 18.14
C PHE A 457 -6.44 9.62 19.08
N TYR A 458 -6.23 9.48 20.39
CA TYR A 458 -6.77 10.37 21.42
C TYR A 458 -5.83 11.50 21.85
N HIS A 459 -4.79 11.76 21.06
CA HIS A 459 -3.84 12.84 21.26
C HIS A 459 -3.74 13.73 20.01
N VAL A 460 -3.79 15.05 20.24
CA VAL A 460 -3.52 16.06 19.20
C VAL A 460 -2.46 17.02 19.72
N SER A 461 -1.42 17.23 18.93
CA SER A 461 -0.41 18.26 19.19
C SER A 461 -0.50 19.36 18.14
N ILE A 462 -0.53 20.61 18.59
CA ILE A 462 -0.61 21.79 17.72
C ILE A 462 0.64 22.63 17.93
N ASP A 463 1.49 22.67 16.91
CA ASP A 463 2.62 23.60 16.86
C ASP A 463 2.10 24.99 16.49
N LEU A 464 2.22 25.93 17.43
CA LEU A 464 1.75 27.31 17.24
C LEU A 464 2.57 28.07 16.18
N LYS A 465 3.83 27.70 15.94
CA LYS A 465 4.65 28.30 14.87
C LYS A 465 4.18 27.86 13.49
N ALA A 466 3.96 26.57 13.30
CA ALA A 466 3.41 26.02 12.06
C ALA A 466 2.02 26.61 11.79
N LEU A 467 1.17 26.71 12.81
CA LEU A 467 -0.14 27.34 12.71
C LEU A 467 -0.05 28.82 12.33
N GLN A 468 0.87 29.58 12.91
CA GLN A 468 1.12 30.97 12.55
C GLN A 468 1.48 31.14 11.07
N ASN A 469 2.35 30.27 10.55
CA ASN A 469 2.75 30.28 9.15
C ASN A 469 1.58 29.97 8.22
N SER A 470 0.76 28.97 8.56
CA SER A 470 -0.44 28.62 7.80
C SER A 470 -1.47 29.75 7.77
N LEU A 471 -1.67 30.46 8.89
CA LEU A 471 -2.54 31.62 8.95
C LEU A 471 -2.04 32.80 8.09
N LYS A 472 -0.73 33.04 8.04
CA LYS A 472 -0.13 34.08 7.19
C LYS A 472 -0.30 33.73 5.71
N SER A 473 -0.15 32.46 5.32
CA SER A 473 -0.30 32.03 3.92
C SER A 473 -1.73 32.26 3.40
N ILE A 474 -2.75 32.10 4.23
CA ILE A 474 -4.16 32.33 3.87
C ILE A 474 -4.43 33.81 3.53
N VAL A 475 -3.84 34.74 4.28
CA VAL A 475 -4.04 36.18 4.04
C VAL A 475 -3.38 36.64 2.74
N ASN A 476 -2.25 36.00 2.41
CA ASN A 476 -1.43 36.39 1.25
C ASN A 476 -1.90 35.75 -0.07
N GLN A 477 -2.87 34.83 -0.02
CA GLN A 477 -3.42 34.18 -1.22
C GLN A 477 -4.77 34.79 -1.61
N GLU A 478 -4.96 35.04 -2.89
CA GLU A 478 -6.28 35.34 -3.45
C GLU A 478 -7.10 34.04 -3.52
N ILE A 479 -8.04 33.88 -2.61
CA ILE A 479 -8.99 32.77 -2.66
C ILE A 479 -10.14 33.20 -3.57
N VAL A 480 -10.20 32.61 -4.75
CA VAL A 480 -11.24 32.88 -5.76
C VAL A 480 -12.60 32.41 -5.25
N GLY A 481 -13.70 33.13 -5.52
CA GLY A 481 -15.08 32.72 -5.20
C GLY A 481 -15.62 33.14 -3.83
N LEU A 482 -14.79 33.74 -2.95
CA LEU A 482 -15.26 34.31 -1.69
C LEU A 482 -16.03 35.61 -1.87
N THR A 483 -17.16 35.75 -1.17
CA THR A 483 -17.88 37.01 -1.07
C THR A 483 -17.06 38.05 -0.28
N HIS A 484 -17.37 39.34 -0.49
CA HIS A 484 -16.69 40.41 0.25
C HIS A 484 -16.82 40.24 1.79
N LYS A 485 -17.99 39.82 2.28
CA LYS A 485 -18.21 39.54 3.70
C LYS A 485 -17.31 38.42 4.22
N GLN A 486 -17.16 37.34 3.45
CA GLN A 486 -16.30 36.21 3.83
C GLN A 486 -14.83 36.63 3.86
N ARG A 487 -14.35 37.37 2.88
CA ARG A 487 -12.96 37.90 2.87
C ARG A 487 -12.68 38.81 4.07
N LEU A 488 -13.62 39.69 4.43
CA LEU A 488 -13.49 40.56 5.60
C LEU A 488 -13.43 39.73 6.89
N PHE A 489 -14.33 38.75 7.03
CA PHE A 489 -14.36 37.83 8.16
C PHE A 489 -13.04 37.06 8.31
N ILE A 490 -12.50 36.49 7.22
CA ILE A 490 -11.22 35.76 7.19
C ILE A 490 -10.10 36.69 7.67
N LYS A 491 -10.00 37.90 7.10
CA LYS A 491 -8.96 38.87 7.46
C LYS A 491 -9.02 39.26 8.94
N GLN A 492 -10.19 39.52 9.47
CA GLN A 492 -10.39 39.84 10.89
C GLN A 492 -10.05 38.65 11.79
N SER A 493 -10.56 37.46 11.48
CA SER A 493 -10.33 36.24 12.26
C SER A 493 -8.84 35.83 12.28
N VAL A 494 -8.16 35.92 11.14
CA VAL A 494 -6.71 35.66 11.07
C VAL A 494 -5.94 36.72 11.87
N GLY A 495 -6.32 38.00 11.78
CA GLY A 495 -5.70 39.08 12.58
C GLY A 495 -5.82 38.82 14.09
N GLU A 496 -7.02 38.43 14.56
CA GLU A 496 -7.24 38.06 15.96
C GLU A 496 -6.45 36.83 16.38
N ALA A 497 -6.43 35.78 15.56
CA ALA A 497 -5.65 34.56 15.81
C ALA A 497 -4.15 34.86 15.93
N LEU A 498 -3.58 35.63 15.01
CA LEU A 498 -2.17 36.03 15.05
C LEU A 498 -1.84 36.88 16.27
N LYS A 499 -2.76 37.74 16.71
CA LYS A 499 -2.63 38.51 17.95
C LYS A 499 -2.57 37.59 19.18
N LEU A 500 -3.46 36.61 19.25
CA LEU A 500 -3.49 35.63 20.35
C LEU A 500 -2.18 34.82 20.39
N ILE A 501 -1.70 34.30 19.24
CA ILE A 501 -0.44 33.57 19.16
C ILE A 501 0.72 34.44 19.68
N ARG A 502 0.79 35.72 19.25
CA ARG A 502 1.82 36.66 19.75
C ARG A 502 1.76 36.82 21.27
N GLN A 503 0.55 36.97 21.83
CA GLN A 503 0.33 37.10 23.27
C GLN A 503 0.74 35.84 24.04
N ILE A 504 0.55 34.63 23.45
CA ILE A 504 1.00 33.37 24.06
C ILE A 504 2.53 33.33 24.11
N TYR A 505 3.22 33.72 23.05
CA TYR A 505 4.68 33.76 23.02
C TYR A 505 5.29 34.79 23.99
N GLN A 506 4.56 35.85 24.30
CA GLN A 506 5.01 36.91 25.22
C GLN A 506 4.70 36.64 26.71
N SER A 507 3.83 35.67 27.00
CA SER A 507 3.36 35.38 28.36
C SER A 507 4.11 34.21 28.98
N GLN A 508 4.43 34.31 30.27
CA GLN A 508 5.02 33.19 31.04
C GLN A 508 3.94 32.44 31.88
N HIS A 509 2.68 32.86 31.84
CA HIS A 509 1.62 32.27 32.66
C HIS A 509 0.86 31.17 31.91
N THR A 510 1.09 29.91 32.28
CA THR A 510 0.52 28.71 31.63
C THR A 510 -1.03 28.73 31.64
N VAL A 511 -1.69 29.02 32.73
CA VAL A 511 -3.18 29.04 32.81
C VAL A 511 -3.79 30.08 31.87
N THR A 512 -3.17 31.27 31.82
CA THR A 512 -3.63 32.34 30.90
C THR A 512 -3.42 31.92 29.44
N ASN A 513 -2.35 31.23 29.13
CA ASN A 513 -2.05 30.72 27.79
C ASN A 513 -3.04 29.62 27.37
N LEU A 514 -3.45 28.72 28.26
CA LEU A 514 -4.48 27.72 27.97
C LEU A 514 -5.79 28.37 27.51
N LYS A 515 -6.29 29.38 28.24
CA LYS A 515 -7.50 30.13 27.87
C LYS A 515 -7.36 30.84 26.50
N ARG A 516 -6.16 31.38 26.22
CA ARG A 516 -5.89 32.00 24.91
C ARG A 516 -5.88 30.98 23.78
N ILE A 517 -5.33 29.79 24.02
CA ILE A 517 -5.32 28.69 23.03
C ILE A 517 -6.75 28.19 22.78
N GLU A 518 -7.57 28.01 23.80
CA GLU A 518 -8.99 27.64 23.64
C GLU A 518 -9.72 28.66 22.75
N ARG A 519 -9.55 29.95 23.01
CA ARG A 519 -10.12 31.01 22.17
C ARG A 519 -9.56 30.98 20.73
N LEU A 520 -8.27 30.72 20.57
CA LEU A 520 -7.61 30.55 19.28
C LEU A 520 -8.25 29.40 18.51
N LEU A 521 -8.45 28.23 19.13
CA LEU A 521 -9.07 27.06 18.51
C LEU A 521 -10.52 27.34 18.05
N ILE A 522 -11.30 28.12 18.81
CA ILE A 522 -12.66 28.55 18.42
C ILE A 522 -12.61 29.43 17.15
N ILE A 523 -11.69 30.38 17.09
CA ILE A 523 -11.53 31.27 15.93
C ILE A 523 -11.16 30.47 14.70
N ILE A 524 -10.17 29.57 14.82
CA ILE A 524 -9.68 28.74 13.73
C ILE A 524 -10.76 27.76 13.25
N SER A 525 -11.56 27.23 14.17
CA SER A 525 -12.69 26.36 13.87
C SER A 525 -13.73 27.07 12.98
N ARG A 526 -14.14 28.30 13.35
CA ARG A 526 -15.07 29.13 12.55
C ARG A 526 -14.48 29.51 11.20
N LEU A 527 -13.17 29.81 11.15
CA LEU A 527 -12.45 30.12 9.95
C LEU A 527 -12.43 28.92 8.99
N SER A 528 -12.24 27.72 9.54
CA SER A 528 -12.28 26.46 8.78
C SER A 528 -13.66 26.20 8.18
N GLU A 529 -14.75 26.52 8.89
CA GLU A 529 -16.12 26.39 8.39
C GLU A 529 -16.38 27.33 7.20
N VAL A 530 -16.00 28.59 7.31
CA VAL A 530 -16.17 29.55 6.21
C VAL A 530 -15.37 29.14 4.97
N LEU A 531 -14.16 28.64 5.17
CA LEU A 531 -13.30 28.14 4.08
C LEU A 531 -13.84 26.84 3.44
N GLN A 532 -14.56 25.99 4.18
CA GLN A 532 -15.22 24.79 3.65
C GLN A 532 -16.44 25.10 2.79
N ILE A 533 -17.30 26.05 3.24
CA ILE A 533 -18.54 26.44 2.53
C ILE A 533 -18.22 27.02 1.14
N SER A 534 -17.06 27.60 0.96
CA SER A 534 -16.65 28.19 -0.32
C SER A 534 -16.21 27.19 -1.41
N GLY A 535 -16.18 25.90 -1.10
CA GLY A 535 -15.97 24.85 -2.11
C GLY A 535 -14.60 24.86 -2.80
N HIS A 536 -13.58 25.51 -2.23
CA HIS A 536 -12.33 25.76 -2.93
C HIS A 536 -11.26 24.71 -2.65
N SER A 537 -10.87 24.09 -3.74
CA SER A 537 -9.74 23.19 -3.89
C SER A 537 -8.35 23.86 -3.84
N SER A 538 -8.29 25.16 -3.68
CA SER A 538 -7.05 25.96 -3.71
C SER A 538 -6.51 26.36 -2.33
N LEU A 539 -6.97 25.74 -1.25
CA LEU A 539 -6.43 26.01 0.09
C LEU A 539 -4.98 25.53 0.21
N PRO A 540 -4.08 26.30 0.87
CA PRO A 540 -2.70 25.90 1.10
C PRO A 540 -2.62 24.52 1.75
N ARG A 541 -1.60 23.72 1.38
CA ARG A 541 -1.35 22.37 1.94
C ARG A 541 -1.26 22.40 3.47
N GLU A 542 -0.64 23.43 4.01
CA GLU A 542 -0.50 23.67 5.44
C GLU A 542 -1.86 23.78 6.12
N TRP A 543 -2.84 24.41 5.44
CA TRP A 543 -4.18 24.56 5.99
C TRP A 543 -4.96 23.23 6.05
N GLN A 544 -4.73 22.33 5.12
CA GLN A 544 -5.32 20.99 5.19
C GLN A 544 -4.84 20.19 6.41
N SER A 545 -3.57 20.36 6.80
CA SER A 545 -3.04 19.78 8.03
C SER A 545 -3.74 20.37 9.26
N VAL A 546 -3.88 21.70 9.33
CA VAL A 546 -4.60 22.39 10.41
C VAL A 546 -6.06 21.93 10.48
N LYS A 547 -6.75 21.80 9.34
CA LYS A 547 -8.12 21.29 9.27
C LYS A 547 -8.24 19.89 9.88
N ARG A 548 -7.32 18.98 9.56
CA ARG A 548 -7.30 17.62 10.13
C ARG A 548 -7.09 17.63 11.65
N GLN A 549 -6.16 18.43 12.15
CA GLN A 549 -5.93 18.59 13.59
C GLN A 549 -7.16 19.15 14.30
N LEU A 550 -7.83 20.15 13.72
CA LEU A 550 -9.07 20.72 14.27
C LEU A 550 -10.22 19.72 14.31
N ALA A 551 -10.36 18.89 13.28
CA ALA A 551 -11.36 17.82 13.28
C ALA A 551 -11.10 16.82 14.42
N LYS A 552 -9.84 16.49 14.66
CA LYS A 552 -9.43 15.66 15.81
C LYS A 552 -9.75 16.36 17.15
N VAL A 553 -9.41 17.63 17.31
CA VAL A 553 -9.73 18.40 18.54
C VAL A 553 -11.24 18.44 18.81
N ARG A 554 -12.06 18.73 17.79
CA ARG A 554 -13.53 18.74 17.94
C ARG A 554 -14.08 17.39 18.40
N ARG A 555 -13.55 16.29 17.88
CA ARG A 555 -13.92 14.95 18.31
C ARG A 555 -13.54 14.70 19.76
N LEU A 556 -12.35 15.11 20.19
CA LEU A 556 -11.88 14.95 21.55
C LEU A 556 -12.65 15.85 22.53
N GLN A 557 -13.11 17.04 22.11
CA GLN A 557 -13.93 17.94 22.92
C GLN A 557 -15.29 17.35 23.36
N GLN A 558 -15.75 16.30 22.68
CA GLN A 558 -16.96 15.57 23.07
C GLN A 558 -16.72 14.60 24.24
N GLN A 559 -15.48 14.36 24.63
CA GLN A 559 -15.13 13.48 25.74
C GLN A 559 -15.26 14.21 27.08
N THR A 560 -15.58 13.46 28.13
CA THR A 560 -15.81 13.98 29.46
C THR A 560 -14.54 14.25 30.27
N VAL A 561 -13.44 13.57 29.92
CA VAL A 561 -12.16 13.71 30.61
C VAL A 561 -11.09 14.11 29.58
N ILE A 562 -10.48 15.27 29.78
CA ILE A 562 -9.51 15.86 28.87
C ILE A 562 -8.32 16.39 29.69
N GLU A 563 -7.13 16.18 29.21
CA GLU A 563 -5.89 16.78 29.71
C GLU A 563 -5.31 17.72 28.67
N ASN A 564 -4.91 18.92 29.14
CA ASN A 564 -4.29 19.95 28.31
C ASN A 564 -2.90 20.27 28.86
N GLN A 565 -1.91 20.29 27.99
CA GLN A 565 -0.53 20.60 28.34
C GLN A 565 0.10 21.54 27.32
N ILE A 566 0.96 22.41 27.77
CA ILE A 566 1.79 23.27 26.92
C ILE A 566 3.25 22.89 27.15
N ASP A 567 3.90 22.46 26.08
CA ASP A 567 5.34 22.20 26.07
C ASP A 567 6.07 23.34 25.37
N GLU A 568 7.09 23.87 26.04
CA GLU A 568 7.98 24.89 25.50
C GLU A 568 9.35 24.26 25.22
N THR A 569 9.78 24.29 23.96
CA THR A 569 11.07 23.77 23.53
C THR A 569 11.84 24.83 22.73
N LEU A 570 13.16 24.74 22.72
CA LEU A 570 14.00 25.54 21.86
C LEU A 570 14.39 24.71 20.62
N VAL A 571 13.99 25.17 19.45
CA VAL A 571 14.35 24.55 18.17
C VAL A 571 15.13 25.60 17.37
N ASN A 572 16.40 25.32 17.06
CA ASN A 572 17.30 26.26 16.37
C ASN A 572 17.32 27.67 17.02
N ASP A 573 17.52 27.75 18.33
CA ASP A 573 17.51 28.96 19.14
C ASP A 573 16.21 29.79 19.10
N GLN A 574 15.12 29.22 18.57
CA GLN A 574 13.79 29.83 18.58
C GLN A 574 12.86 29.08 19.52
N LYS A 575 12.09 29.83 20.34
CA LYS A 575 11.06 29.25 21.20
C LYS A 575 9.96 28.62 20.35
N ALA A 576 9.75 27.32 20.48
CA ALA A 576 8.62 26.60 19.93
C ALA A 576 7.63 26.27 21.05
N ILE A 577 6.35 26.53 20.84
CA ILE A 577 5.27 26.21 21.77
C ILE A 577 4.38 25.18 21.12
N ILE A 578 4.28 24.00 21.74
CA ILE A 578 3.43 22.90 21.30
C ILE A 578 2.31 22.75 22.34
N TYR A 579 1.08 22.83 21.87
CA TYR A 579 -0.09 22.57 22.68
C TYR A 579 -0.56 21.14 22.50
N HIS A 580 -0.63 20.38 23.59
CA HIS A 580 -1.11 19.02 23.65
C HIS A 580 -2.54 18.98 24.19
N TYR A 581 -3.39 18.29 23.45
CA TYR A 581 -4.78 18.05 23.79
C TYR A 581 -5.04 16.55 23.75
N ARG A 582 -5.26 15.92 24.90
CA ARG A 582 -5.36 14.47 24.97
C ARG A 582 -6.48 13.99 25.90
N VAL A 583 -6.99 12.80 25.60
CA VAL A 583 -7.77 11.99 26.52
C VAL A 583 -6.81 11.03 27.22
N PRO A 584 -6.84 10.89 28.57
CA PRO A 584 -5.99 9.91 29.26
C PRO A 584 -6.16 8.51 28.66
N THR A 585 -5.04 7.83 28.39
CA THR A 585 -5.06 6.54 27.68
C THR A 585 -5.81 5.47 28.44
N THR A 586 -5.68 5.42 29.77
CA THR A 586 -6.44 4.52 30.64
C THR A 586 -7.95 4.78 30.56
N TYR A 587 -8.38 6.04 30.59
CA TYR A 587 -9.79 6.41 30.42
C TYR A 587 -10.31 5.99 29.04
N ALA A 588 -9.55 6.23 27.97
CA ALA A 588 -9.91 5.82 26.63
C ALA A 588 -10.02 4.29 26.51
N TYR A 589 -9.10 3.55 27.10
CA TYR A 589 -9.15 2.09 27.13
C TYR A 589 -10.43 1.58 27.79
N HIS A 590 -10.75 2.05 28.99
CA HIS A 590 -11.95 1.60 29.69
C HIS A 590 -13.23 2.03 29.00
N ASN A 591 -13.39 3.30 28.69
CA ASN A 591 -14.67 3.85 28.26
C ASN A 591 -14.91 3.77 26.76
N MET A 592 -13.84 3.65 25.92
CA MET A 592 -13.97 3.60 24.47
C MET A 592 -13.71 2.22 23.87
N PHE A 593 -13.15 1.30 24.66
CA PHE A 593 -12.79 -0.01 24.17
C PHE A 593 -13.37 -1.14 25.03
N ILE A 594 -12.79 -1.41 26.20
CA ILE A 594 -13.07 -2.67 26.93
C ILE A 594 -14.50 -2.79 27.44
N ASN A 595 -15.14 -1.70 27.87
CA ASN A 595 -16.53 -1.71 28.32
C ASN A 595 -17.54 -2.00 27.20
N HIS A 596 -17.14 -1.91 25.94
CA HIS A 596 -17.96 -2.20 24.77
C HIS A 596 -17.77 -3.61 24.21
N ILE A 597 -17.10 -4.49 24.94
CA ILE A 597 -16.76 -5.84 24.48
C ILE A 597 -17.26 -6.88 25.48
N HIS A 598 -17.89 -7.94 25.00
CA HIS A 598 -18.20 -9.13 25.81
C HIS A 598 -16.99 -10.03 25.95
N LYS A 599 -16.32 -10.35 24.83
CA LYS A 599 -15.15 -11.22 24.82
C LYS A 599 -14.03 -10.61 24.01
N LEU A 600 -12.88 -10.49 24.62
CA LEU A 600 -11.64 -10.07 23.96
C LEU A 600 -10.69 -11.26 23.87
N LEU A 601 -10.33 -11.65 22.66
CA LEU A 601 -9.34 -12.68 22.37
C LEU A 601 -8.06 -12.00 21.88
N VAL A 602 -6.98 -12.12 22.62
CA VAL A 602 -5.67 -11.58 22.28
C VAL A 602 -4.73 -12.75 21.99
N ILE A 603 -4.21 -12.84 20.77
CA ILE A 603 -3.31 -13.90 20.36
C ILE A 603 -2.03 -13.29 19.84
N SER A 604 -0.91 -13.61 20.45
CA SER A 604 0.38 -13.04 20.10
C SER A 604 1.52 -14.01 20.40
N GLU A 605 2.65 -13.78 19.80
CA GLU A 605 3.89 -14.49 20.13
C GLU A 605 4.57 -13.85 21.35
N TYR A 606 4.33 -12.55 21.58
CA TYR A 606 4.79 -11.81 22.75
C TYR A 606 3.86 -10.61 23.02
N LEU A 607 3.92 -10.10 24.24
CA LEU A 607 3.27 -8.85 24.63
C LEU A 607 4.33 -7.89 25.19
N ASP A 608 4.29 -6.64 24.75
CA ASP A 608 5.10 -5.60 25.39
C ASP A 608 4.51 -5.20 26.76
N THR A 609 5.27 -4.39 27.49
CA THR A 609 4.87 -3.97 28.85
C THR A 609 3.60 -3.14 28.85
N LYS A 610 3.45 -2.24 27.85
CA LYS A 610 2.27 -1.36 27.77
C LYS A 610 0.98 -2.15 27.61
N ILE A 611 0.88 -3.01 26.58
CA ILE A 611 -0.33 -3.81 26.37
C ILE A 611 -0.57 -4.79 27.53
N SER A 612 0.50 -5.34 28.12
CA SER A 612 0.37 -6.22 29.28
C SER A 612 -0.21 -5.53 30.50
N GLU A 613 0.12 -4.25 30.73
CA GLU A 613 -0.46 -3.42 31.81
C GLU A 613 -1.93 -3.13 31.53
N PHE A 614 -2.27 -2.73 30.31
CA PHE A 614 -3.67 -2.49 29.91
C PHE A 614 -4.54 -3.74 30.07
N LEU A 615 -4.07 -4.90 29.68
CA LEU A 615 -4.80 -6.16 29.83
C LEU A 615 -4.91 -6.64 31.29
N ARG A 616 -4.15 -6.04 32.23
CA ARG A 616 -4.31 -6.27 33.67
C ARG A 616 -5.35 -5.35 34.31
N ASP A 617 -5.41 -4.13 33.78
CA ASP A 617 -6.33 -3.10 34.27
C ASP A 617 -7.72 -3.28 33.61
N THR A 618 -8.41 -4.36 34.00
CA THR A 618 -9.72 -4.75 33.46
C THR A 618 -10.83 -4.50 34.46
N PRO A 619 -12.08 -4.26 34.00
CA PRO A 619 -13.24 -4.14 34.88
C PRO A 619 -13.44 -5.41 35.74
N GLU A 620 -13.84 -5.23 37.00
CA GLU A 620 -14.04 -6.31 37.98
C GLU A 620 -15.05 -7.38 37.52
N ASN A 621 -15.95 -7.04 36.60
CA ASN A 621 -16.96 -7.95 36.07
C ASN A 621 -16.48 -8.81 34.89
N MET A 622 -15.22 -8.68 34.47
CA MET A 622 -14.63 -9.48 33.41
C MET A 622 -13.62 -10.50 33.96
N THR A 623 -13.70 -11.73 33.46
CA THR A 623 -12.69 -12.76 33.79
C THR A 623 -11.47 -12.57 32.89
N VAL A 624 -10.28 -12.65 33.48
CA VAL A 624 -9.01 -12.59 32.74
C VAL A 624 -8.31 -13.94 32.79
N GLU A 625 -8.18 -14.55 31.63
CA GLU A 625 -7.47 -15.82 31.46
C GLU A 625 -6.19 -15.59 30.65
N ARG A 626 -5.09 -16.19 31.08
CA ARG A 626 -3.81 -16.17 30.34
C ARG A 626 -3.30 -17.59 30.21
N ASP A 627 -3.01 -17.97 28.99
CA ASP A 627 -2.45 -19.26 28.67
C ASP A 627 -1.21 -19.15 27.80
N PHE A 628 -0.33 -20.12 27.92
CA PHE A 628 0.92 -20.20 27.19
C PHE A 628 0.95 -21.53 26.43
N ILE A 629 1.03 -21.46 25.10
CA ILE A 629 1.13 -22.66 24.27
C ILE A 629 2.57 -22.83 23.82
N HIS A 630 3.24 -23.83 24.36
CA HIS A 630 4.58 -24.21 23.98
C HIS A 630 4.56 -25.04 22.69
N ASN A 631 5.57 -24.87 21.88
CA ASN A 631 6.01 -25.82 20.88
C ASN A 631 7.38 -26.32 21.35
N ASP A 632 7.83 -27.49 20.91
CA ASP A 632 9.22 -27.91 21.13
C ASP A 632 10.13 -26.87 20.42
N THR A 633 10.52 -25.82 21.16
CA THR A 633 11.32 -24.71 20.65
C THR A 633 12.76 -25.16 20.54
N GLN A 634 13.29 -25.21 19.33
CA GLN A 634 14.72 -25.33 19.12
C GLN A 634 15.43 -24.09 19.68
N ALA A 635 16.53 -24.33 20.40
CA ALA A 635 17.34 -23.23 20.93
C ALA A 635 17.91 -22.39 19.78
N ILE A 636 17.88 -21.07 19.95
CA ILE A 636 18.51 -20.13 19.00
C ILE A 636 20.03 -20.26 19.17
N SER A 637 20.75 -20.56 18.09
CA SER A 637 22.20 -20.52 18.06
C SER A 637 22.70 -19.09 18.16
N LEU A 638 23.41 -18.73 19.23
CA LEU A 638 23.87 -17.38 19.52
C LEU A 638 25.41 -17.29 19.50
N VAL A 639 25.96 -16.32 18.77
CA VAL A 639 27.36 -15.93 18.81
C VAL A 639 27.47 -14.49 19.30
N GLN A 640 28.19 -14.31 20.41
CA GLN A 640 28.46 -12.98 20.95
C GLN A 640 29.72 -12.38 20.33
N LEU A 641 29.63 -11.16 19.81
CA LEU A 641 30.74 -10.49 19.09
C LEU A 641 31.88 -10.00 20.01
N GLY A 642 31.73 -9.97 21.32
CA GLY A 642 32.75 -9.50 22.25
C GLY A 642 33.28 -8.08 21.87
N LYS A 643 34.62 -7.92 21.87
CA LYS A 643 35.29 -6.66 21.48
C LYS A 643 35.62 -6.58 19.98
N THR A 644 35.27 -7.61 19.20
CA THR A 644 35.58 -7.66 17.78
C THR A 644 34.67 -6.72 16.99
N SER A 645 35.22 -5.98 16.05
CA SER A 645 34.43 -5.11 15.17
C SER A 645 33.43 -5.92 14.35
N PRO A 646 32.13 -5.57 14.35
CA PRO A 646 31.11 -6.26 13.53
C PRO A 646 31.48 -6.30 12.03
N ILE A 647 32.18 -5.29 11.54
CA ILE A 647 32.60 -5.20 10.12
C ILE A 647 33.65 -6.26 9.81
N LEU A 648 34.66 -6.45 10.68
CA LEU A 648 35.68 -7.48 10.51
C LEU A 648 35.08 -8.89 10.59
N HIS A 649 34.07 -9.06 11.41
CA HIS A 649 33.36 -10.33 11.52
C HIS A 649 32.54 -10.63 10.27
N LEU A 650 31.81 -9.65 9.73
CA LEU A 650 31.09 -9.76 8.46
C LEU A 650 32.05 -10.04 7.30
N GLN A 651 33.21 -9.37 7.26
CA GLN A 651 34.23 -9.61 6.25
C GLN A 651 34.78 -11.05 6.33
N ALA A 652 35.04 -11.56 7.52
CA ALA A 652 35.49 -12.95 7.71
C ALA A 652 34.41 -13.96 7.30
N MET A 653 33.12 -13.64 7.49
CA MET A 653 31.99 -14.47 7.05
C MET A 653 31.88 -14.51 5.53
N THR A 654 32.00 -13.37 4.86
CA THR A 654 31.93 -13.29 3.39
C THR A 654 33.07 -14.03 2.73
N GLN A 655 34.27 -14.00 3.31
CA GLN A 655 35.42 -14.79 2.84
C GLN A 655 35.22 -16.31 2.94
N LYS A 656 34.35 -16.77 3.83
CA LYS A 656 34.00 -18.18 4.01
C LYS A 656 32.81 -18.64 3.16
N ASN A 657 32.24 -17.78 2.34
CA ASN A 657 31.07 -18.03 1.48
C ASN A 657 29.90 -18.70 2.23
N ILE A 658 29.46 -18.11 3.34
CA ILE A 658 28.49 -18.66 4.28
C ILE A 658 27.04 -18.27 3.87
N GLY A 659 26.67 -18.28 2.60
CA GLY A 659 25.29 -18.02 2.18
C GLY A 659 24.74 -16.62 2.50
N GLU A 660 23.43 -16.48 2.64
CA GLU A 660 22.79 -15.18 2.89
C GLU A 660 23.01 -14.66 4.31
N ILE A 661 23.24 -13.34 4.43
CA ILE A 661 23.46 -12.63 5.69
C ILE A 661 22.45 -11.48 5.79
N VAL A 662 21.72 -11.41 6.90
CA VAL A 662 20.82 -10.27 7.22
C VAL A 662 21.43 -9.45 8.34
N VAL A 663 21.61 -8.14 8.09
CA VAL A 663 22.13 -7.17 9.06
C VAL A 663 20.97 -6.31 9.54
N ILE A 664 20.65 -6.38 10.83
CA ILE A 664 19.53 -5.65 11.43
C ILE A 664 20.07 -4.42 12.15
N VAL A 665 19.58 -3.25 11.77
CA VAL A 665 19.97 -1.96 12.36
C VAL A 665 18.75 -1.21 12.89
N PRO A 666 18.91 -0.28 13.87
CA PRO A 666 17.77 0.29 14.60
C PRO A 666 16.83 1.15 13.77
N ASP A 667 17.33 1.84 12.75
CA ASP A 667 16.58 2.82 11.95
C ASP A 667 17.17 3.00 10.55
N ILE A 668 16.46 3.75 9.70
CA ILE A 668 16.82 3.96 8.29
C ILE A 668 18.09 4.78 8.11
N GLU A 669 18.45 5.65 9.05
CA GLU A 669 19.71 6.42 9.00
C GLU A 669 20.90 5.48 9.18
N ARG A 670 20.76 4.51 10.08
CA ARG A 670 21.76 3.48 10.31
C ARG A 670 21.84 2.49 9.14
N VAL A 671 20.78 2.23 8.40
CA VAL A 671 20.84 1.46 7.14
C VAL A 671 21.84 2.12 6.17
N ASN A 672 21.73 3.43 5.95
CA ASN A 672 22.66 4.15 5.07
C ASN A 672 24.10 4.10 5.58
N HIS A 673 24.30 4.32 6.89
CA HIS A 673 25.63 4.27 7.52
C HIS A 673 26.31 2.91 7.32
N TRP A 674 25.58 1.81 7.56
CA TRP A 674 26.09 0.46 7.39
C TRP A 674 26.28 0.09 5.92
N TYR A 675 25.40 0.53 5.03
CA TYR A 675 25.55 0.35 3.58
C TYR A 675 26.87 0.97 3.07
N GLN A 676 27.16 2.22 3.44
CA GLN A 676 28.38 2.89 3.03
C GLN A 676 29.64 2.19 3.58
N LYS A 677 29.60 1.73 4.84
CA LYS A 677 30.71 0.98 5.42
C LYS A 677 30.95 -0.36 4.74
N LEU A 678 29.90 -1.14 4.49
CA LEU A 678 30.00 -2.48 3.94
C LEU A 678 30.34 -2.48 2.44
N ARG A 679 29.92 -1.47 1.70
CA ARG A 679 30.21 -1.31 0.27
C ARG A 679 31.71 -1.33 -0.07
N HIS A 680 32.56 -0.89 0.85
CA HIS A 680 34.02 -0.81 0.65
C HIS A 680 34.75 -2.06 1.18
N VAL A 681 34.09 -2.95 1.89
CA VAL A 681 34.72 -4.04 2.64
C VAL A 681 34.31 -5.40 2.11
N ILE A 682 33.14 -5.49 1.47
CA ILE A 682 32.57 -6.75 0.96
C ILE A 682 33.19 -7.11 -0.38
N THR A 683 33.48 -8.40 -0.58
CA THR A 683 33.99 -8.96 -1.82
C THR A 683 32.95 -8.90 -2.94
N THR A 684 33.39 -8.93 -4.19
CA THR A 684 32.52 -8.90 -5.40
C THR A 684 31.62 -10.12 -5.56
N GLU A 685 31.72 -11.09 -4.66
CA GLU A 685 30.93 -12.35 -4.66
C GLU A 685 29.57 -12.20 -3.97
N TYR A 686 29.33 -11.10 -3.25
CA TYR A 686 28.08 -10.82 -2.56
C TYR A 686 27.35 -9.61 -3.14
N ASN A 687 26.04 -9.71 -3.27
CA ASN A 687 25.19 -8.56 -3.55
C ASN A 687 24.87 -7.83 -2.26
N LEU A 688 25.15 -6.52 -2.20
CA LEU A 688 24.77 -5.68 -1.07
C LEU A 688 23.44 -4.99 -1.34
N VAL A 689 22.44 -5.34 -0.55
CA VAL A 689 21.07 -4.83 -0.66
C VAL A 689 20.70 -4.11 0.63
N ALA A 690 20.05 -2.95 0.53
CA ALA A 690 19.73 -2.13 1.71
C ALA A 690 18.34 -1.49 1.58
N GLU A 691 17.57 -1.55 2.67
CA GLU A 691 16.26 -0.92 2.78
C GLU A 691 16.30 0.56 2.40
N GLY A 692 15.44 0.98 1.48
CA GLY A 692 15.33 2.37 1.04
C GLY A 692 16.46 2.91 0.16
N ILE A 693 17.59 2.16 0.00
CA ILE A 693 18.75 2.60 -0.78
C ILE A 693 18.79 1.88 -2.14
N THR A 694 18.75 0.56 -2.14
CA THR A 694 18.90 -0.24 -3.37
C THR A 694 17.58 -0.54 -4.06
N GLY A 695 16.46 -0.18 -3.47
CA GLY A 695 15.13 -0.28 -4.06
C GLY A 695 14.01 -0.55 -3.06
N SER A 696 12.81 -0.80 -3.58
CA SER A 696 11.65 -1.19 -2.80
C SER A 696 11.83 -2.59 -2.17
N LEU A 697 11.03 -2.88 -1.14
CA LEU A 697 11.00 -4.19 -0.49
C LEU A 697 10.84 -5.35 -1.48
N GLU A 698 10.01 -5.17 -2.50
CA GLU A 698 9.79 -6.16 -3.57
C GLU A 698 11.03 -6.38 -4.43
N LYS A 699 11.83 -5.32 -4.66
CA LYS A 699 13.10 -5.45 -5.39
C LYS A 699 14.13 -6.20 -4.55
N ILE A 700 14.17 -5.94 -3.25
CA ILE A 700 15.02 -6.65 -2.29
C ILE A 700 14.65 -8.15 -2.30
N GLN A 701 13.36 -8.47 -2.25
CA GLN A 701 12.86 -9.85 -2.31
C GLN A 701 13.19 -10.56 -3.63
N ARG A 702 13.11 -9.87 -4.77
CA ARG A 702 13.49 -10.45 -6.06
C ARG A 702 15.00 -10.69 -6.18
N GLN A 703 15.81 -9.84 -5.58
CA GLN A 703 17.27 -9.99 -5.56
C GLN A 703 17.73 -11.11 -4.62
N SER A 704 16.94 -11.46 -3.58
CA SER A 704 17.23 -12.61 -2.71
C SER A 704 17.17 -13.95 -3.42
N HIS A 705 16.60 -14.02 -4.63
CA HIS A 705 16.55 -15.22 -5.47
C HIS A 705 17.66 -15.24 -6.54
N SER A 706 18.66 -14.37 -6.43
CA SER A 706 19.81 -14.38 -7.34
C SER A 706 20.76 -15.55 -7.05
N GLU A 707 21.47 -16.02 -8.06
CA GLU A 707 22.49 -17.10 -7.91
C GLU A 707 23.65 -16.68 -6.99
N GLN A 708 23.83 -15.37 -6.73
CA GLN A 708 24.83 -14.86 -5.80
C GLN A 708 24.23 -14.63 -4.42
N PRO A 709 24.96 -14.99 -3.33
CA PRO A 709 24.48 -14.73 -1.99
C PRO A 709 24.37 -13.25 -1.70
N ASN A 710 23.37 -12.88 -0.90
CA ASN A 710 23.07 -11.47 -0.57
C ASN A 710 23.50 -11.13 0.85
N ILE A 711 23.90 -9.85 1.05
CA ILE A 711 23.92 -9.21 2.36
C ILE A 711 22.81 -8.17 2.35
N VAL A 712 21.81 -8.37 3.20
CA VAL A 712 20.62 -7.52 3.27
C VAL A 712 20.67 -6.69 4.54
N ILE A 713 20.65 -5.35 4.42
CA ILE A 713 20.62 -4.42 5.56
C ILE A 713 19.20 -3.88 5.71
N LEU A 714 18.60 -4.08 6.87
CA LEU A 714 17.20 -3.68 7.11
C LEU A 714 16.92 -3.30 8.57
N THR A 715 15.77 -2.67 8.78
CA THR A 715 15.25 -2.38 10.12
C THR A 715 14.40 -3.53 10.64
N PRO A 716 14.18 -3.65 11.98
CA PRO A 716 13.34 -4.70 12.57
C PRO A 716 11.91 -4.72 12.02
N LYS A 717 11.40 -3.56 11.60
CA LYS A 717 10.05 -3.42 11.04
C LYS A 717 9.90 -4.17 9.70
N VAL A 718 10.92 -4.10 8.85
CA VAL A 718 10.92 -4.73 7.53
C VAL A 718 11.23 -6.22 7.62
N LEU A 719 11.97 -6.65 8.65
CA LEU A 719 12.27 -8.05 8.89
C LEU A 719 11.02 -8.93 8.90
N THR A 720 9.99 -8.54 9.64
CA THR A 720 8.71 -9.24 9.70
C THR A 720 8.00 -9.34 8.36
N THR A 721 8.06 -8.29 7.57
CA THR A 721 7.38 -8.22 6.27
C THR A 721 8.09 -9.07 5.21
N MET A 722 9.42 -9.13 5.25
CA MET A 722 10.21 -9.95 4.32
C MET A 722 10.03 -11.44 4.54
N TRP A 723 10.03 -11.88 5.80
CA TRP A 723 10.07 -13.31 6.11
C TRP A 723 8.70 -14.01 6.14
N LEU A 724 7.62 -13.25 6.17
CA LEU A 724 6.27 -13.82 6.05
C LEU A 724 5.98 -14.42 4.65
N ARG A 725 6.78 -14.10 3.64
CA ARG A 725 6.52 -14.48 2.24
C ARG A 725 7.43 -15.56 1.67
N ASP A 726 8.60 -15.83 2.29
CA ASP A 726 9.59 -16.76 1.75
C ASP A 726 9.91 -17.92 2.67
N GLN A 727 10.04 -19.12 2.08
CA GLN A 727 10.38 -20.36 2.80
C GLN A 727 11.90 -20.62 2.90
N GLU A 728 12.73 -19.91 2.15
CA GLU A 728 14.18 -20.02 2.21
C GLU A 728 14.79 -18.89 3.04
N LEU A 729 15.63 -19.26 3.99
CA LEU A 729 16.03 -18.46 5.14
C LEU A 729 17.46 -17.96 5.04
N PRO A 730 17.73 -16.72 5.53
CA PRO A 730 19.09 -16.31 5.76
C PRO A 730 19.76 -17.25 6.76
N ARG A 731 20.96 -17.71 6.43
CA ARG A 731 21.73 -18.60 7.32
C ARG A 731 22.29 -17.87 8.52
N ILE A 732 22.44 -16.54 8.44
CA ILE A 732 23.03 -15.72 9.51
C ILE A 732 22.26 -14.41 9.64
N VAL A 733 21.93 -14.04 10.88
CA VAL A 733 21.39 -12.74 11.27
C VAL A 733 22.41 -12.02 12.14
N VAL A 734 22.81 -10.85 11.73
CA VAL A 734 23.81 -10.03 12.44
C VAL A 734 23.12 -8.79 13.02
N VAL A 735 23.24 -8.58 14.31
CA VAL A 735 22.75 -7.38 15.00
C VAL A 735 23.98 -6.63 15.56
N PRO A 736 24.51 -5.68 14.77
CA PRO A 736 25.81 -5.06 15.09
C PRO A 736 25.74 -3.96 16.15
N GLU A 737 24.53 -3.51 16.51
CA GLU A 737 24.33 -2.38 17.42
C GLU A 737 23.35 -2.73 18.55
N ARG A 738 23.70 -2.38 19.79
CA ARG A 738 22.86 -2.58 20.99
C ARG A 738 21.53 -1.81 20.91
N SER A 739 21.52 -0.67 20.25
CA SER A 739 20.30 0.16 20.08
C SER A 739 19.16 -0.57 19.36
N VAL A 740 19.45 -1.65 18.61
CA VAL A 740 18.43 -2.54 18.04
C VAL A 740 17.59 -3.22 19.12
N TRP A 741 18.22 -3.53 20.28
CA TRP A 741 17.58 -4.21 21.39
C TRP A 741 16.70 -3.29 22.27
N GLN A 742 16.65 -2.01 21.95
CA GLN A 742 15.82 -1.02 22.66
C GLN A 742 14.81 -0.37 21.69
N PRO A 743 13.52 -0.30 22.03
CA PRO A 743 12.88 -0.88 23.23
C PRO A 743 12.82 -2.42 23.21
N VAL A 744 12.49 -3.03 24.33
CA VAL A 744 12.39 -4.51 24.52
C VAL A 744 11.47 -5.16 23.47
N SER A 745 10.49 -4.45 22.95
CA SER A 745 9.61 -4.91 21.87
C SER A 745 10.37 -5.27 20.57
N ARG A 746 11.44 -4.54 20.24
CA ARG A 746 12.29 -4.86 19.07
C ARG A 746 13.09 -6.14 19.30
N LEU A 747 13.64 -6.32 20.51
CA LEU A 747 14.31 -7.56 20.90
C LEU A 747 13.34 -8.74 20.74
N ALA A 748 12.14 -8.65 21.29
CA ALA A 748 11.13 -9.68 21.20
C ALA A 748 10.80 -10.02 19.75
N LEU A 749 10.65 -9.01 18.89
CA LEU A 749 10.39 -9.19 17.47
C LEU A 749 11.50 -9.98 16.77
N VAL A 750 12.77 -9.60 16.97
CA VAL A 750 13.92 -10.27 16.35
C VAL A 750 14.04 -11.71 16.86
N LEU A 751 13.90 -11.92 18.17
CA LEU A 751 13.96 -13.26 18.76
C LEU A 751 12.81 -14.16 18.28
N THR A 752 11.62 -13.61 18.13
CA THR A 752 10.45 -14.32 17.58
C THR A 752 10.71 -14.76 16.13
N GLU A 753 11.27 -13.87 15.31
CA GLU A 753 11.64 -14.21 13.93
C GLU A 753 12.75 -15.28 13.89
N MET A 754 13.74 -15.18 14.76
CA MET A 754 14.80 -16.22 14.88
C MET A 754 14.24 -17.58 15.31
N GLN A 755 13.22 -17.61 16.18
CA GLN A 755 12.56 -18.87 16.57
C GLN A 755 11.76 -19.49 15.42
N ARG A 756 11.25 -18.68 14.50
CA ARG A 756 10.64 -19.18 13.25
C ARG A 756 11.65 -19.88 12.35
N HIS A 757 12.93 -19.58 12.56
CA HIS A 757 14.02 -20.00 11.70
C HIS A 757 15.19 -20.59 12.51
N PRO A 758 14.99 -21.73 13.14
CA PRO A 758 15.97 -22.29 14.10
C PRO A 758 17.32 -22.71 13.48
N ALA A 759 17.38 -22.83 12.14
CA ALA A 759 18.64 -23.09 11.44
C ALA A 759 19.52 -21.83 11.28
N ALA A 760 18.98 -20.64 11.57
CA ALA A 760 19.73 -19.38 11.44
C ALA A 760 20.60 -19.12 12.69
N LEU A 761 21.82 -18.62 12.46
CA LEU A 761 22.75 -18.21 13.51
C LEU A 761 22.56 -16.72 13.83
N LEU A 762 22.28 -16.39 15.09
CA LEU A 762 22.23 -15.00 15.55
C LEU A 762 23.62 -14.55 16.04
N VAL A 763 24.13 -13.51 15.41
CA VAL A 763 25.41 -12.87 15.77
C VAL A 763 25.10 -11.48 16.32
N THR A 764 25.45 -11.22 17.59
CA THR A 764 25.08 -9.95 18.22
C THR A 764 26.10 -9.46 19.22
N GLN A 765 26.03 -8.17 19.54
CA GLN A 765 26.82 -7.49 20.55
C GLN A 765 25.93 -7.26 21.80
N LEU A 766 25.96 -8.16 22.76
CA LEU A 766 25.11 -8.11 23.96
C LEU A 766 25.76 -7.37 25.16
N ASN A 767 27.06 -7.13 25.17
CA ASN A 767 27.79 -6.46 26.27
C ASN A 767 28.24 -5.05 25.96
#